data_5d89a1088c470305de74b21ad4a7b772
#
_entry.id   5d89a1088c470305de74b21ad4a7b772
#
_cell.length_a   1.000
_cell.length_b   1.000
_cell.length_c   1.000
_cell.angle_alpha   90.00
_cell.angle_beta   90.00
_cell.angle_gamma   90.00
#
_symmetry.space_group_name_H-M   'P 1'
#
loop_
_entity.id
_entity.type
_entity.pdbx_description
1 polymer ?
#
loop_
_entity_poly.entity_id
_entity_poly.type
_entity_poly.pdbx_seq_one_letter_code
_entity_poly.pdbx_strand_id
1 'polypeptide(L)'
;MRFSVAASVLAAAVLLSASPLSSVEGFGGLASSKAPSSSLANRPVFGVPDYDAVSDVRRKGFGGLSMAEDEEAEGANVDAEEESGAEEEEEGEDTVDIVVEEENVVVHPAKVEHAAEEGAAEEAVAEEKKPEPLVLEPVPPASFSVETAPTGPKGGDVHTLTVHLGAPGHPEPLVLQTGKIGRQAAGSVTLTRGDTVLLATAARDDDPKESIDFLPLSVEHSERFSSAGMTSGSFNRRDGRPAEHEVLTCRLIDRPLRPLIAEGWRHETQLLSWVLSYDGARSCDPLAITSSAAALWISDVPLAKPVAATQVGYIDGQFILNPTNDQMELSELHLTVAGTKDAVLMIEGAADFLPESIMIAAVKFGHDAIKVMCEGLEEFGKAVGKTKNYNTLSTPPEGLQEAVDAFAMEKVDEMYAAGGEMAKDEAGSVMSTLQRSVVEELGGEDGPYPEQAKAIKSAFKDLLCRRMFELGKTTGKRCDGRSLDEVRQIDIEAGILPRVHGSALFTRGETQAVATATLGDSGMKQKIDKIDGMIQKRFYLQYTFPPSCVGETGRVGMPGRREVGHGNLAERALIPALPDEDSFPYSIRVESLITESHGSSSMASVCGGCLALMDAGVPIERPVAGIAMGMLLDDKGGVSSDDAIILSDILGTEDALGTMDFKVAGDREGITTFQLDIKCEGLTVDTMERALEQARLGRLHILDEMDSVLPEPRADLPDTVPKIAQFGIPEENIGKVIGPGGKQIRAIIEDFELTNMNVDEEGSIQITAMNSTKMEMAEKFIQELIKGDSGGRGGGRGGGRGGPREARAQYVGPDAVEGTVYKGKITGVHDFGVFVEILPGAEDGSTPGLEGLCHVSELHVERVRNIQGFVASM
;
A
#
# COMPACT_ATOMS: atom_id res chain seq x y z
N MET A 1 -30.29 38.74 9.22
CA MET A 1 -31.49 38.15 9.85
C MET A 1 -31.04 37.03 10.75
N ARG A 2 -31.45 37.17 11.97
CA ARG A 2 -31.19 36.27 13.11
C ARG A 2 -31.85 34.87 12.91
N PHE A 3 -31.24 33.80 13.48
CA PHE A 3 -31.82 32.81 14.43
C PHE A 3 -30.75 31.73 14.63
N SER A 4 -30.16 31.58 15.79
CA SER A 4 -30.53 31.11 17.11
C SER A 4 -30.49 29.60 17.27
N VAL A 5 -29.48 29.15 17.90
CA VAL A 5 -29.18 28.22 19.01
C VAL A 5 -30.36 27.41 19.57
N ALA A 6 -30.15 26.09 19.75
CA ALA A 6 -30.66 25.37 20.90
C ALA A 6 -29.78 24.18 21.27
N ALA A 7 -29.21 24.25 22.43
CA ALA A 7 -28.57 23.18 23.20
C ALA A 7 -29.61 22.34 23.94
N SER A 8 -29.35 21.07 24.12
CA SER A 8 -29.99 20.27 25.16
C SER A 8 -29.00 19.36 25.86
N VAL A 9 -28.78 19.70 27.11
CA VAL A 9 -28.09 18.96 28.17
C VAL A 9 -29.08 17.98 28.78
N LEU A 10 -28.63 16.74 29.05
CA LEU A 10 -29.26 15.95 30.11
C LEU A 10 -28.18 15.23 30.93
N ALA A 11 -28.16 15.57 32.19
CA ALA A 11 -27.41 14.99 33.28
C ALA A 11 -28.19 13.85 33.94
N ALA A 12 -27.52 12.85 34.49
CA ALA A 12 -28.03 11.99 35.56
C ALA A 12 -26.83 11.44 36.36
N ALA A 13 -26.75 11.85 37.41
CA ALA A 13 -26.78 11.61 38.83
C ALA A 13 -26.06 10.34 39.33
N VAL A 14 -25.19 10.65 40.26
CA VAL A 14 -24.38 9.85 41.18
C VAL A 14 -25.26 9.21 42.28
N LEU A 15 -24.87 8.00 42.72
CA LEU A 15 -25.07 7.59 44.13
C LEU A 15 -23.90 6.70 44.62
N LEU A 16 -23.26 7.21 45.63
CA LEU A 16 -22.26 6.60 46.50
C LEU A 16 -22.90 5.64 47.54
N SER A 17 -22.16 4.59 47.97
CA SER A 17 -22.04 4.17 49.39
C SER A 17 -20.89 3.17 49.52
N ALA A 18 -19.86 3.50 50.12
CA ALA A 18 -19.24 3.36 51.44
C ALA A 18 -19.00 1.92 51.94
N SER A 19 -17.73 1.69 52.20
CA SER A 19 -17.02 0.55 52.85
C SER A 19 -17.52 0.27 54.27
N PRO A 20 -17.05 -0.75 55.09
CA PRO A 20 -15.62 -0.92 55.46
C PRO A 20 -15.11 -2.35 55.75
N LEU A 21 -13.81 -2.48 55.74
CA LEU A 21 -12.78 -3.22 56.54
C LEU A 21 -13.19 -4.30 57.54
N SER A 22 -12.46 -5.45 57.49
CA SER A 22 -11.62 -6.01 58.61
C SER A 22 -11.12 -7.40 58.19
N SER A 23 -9.88 -7.65 58.05
CA SER A 23 -8.78 -8.10 58.96
C SER A 23 -8.79 -9.58 59.33
N VAL A 24 -7.67 -10.26 58.96
CA VAL A 24 -6.74 -11.07 59.76
C VAL A 24 -6.91 -12.60 59.80
N GLU A 25 -5.81 -13.26 59.41
CA GLU A 25 -5.19 -14.54 59.87
C GLU A 25 -5.96 -15.87 59.73
N GLY A 26 -5.39 -16.92 59.21
CA GLY A 26 -4.16 -17.62 59.47
C GLY A 26 -4.33 -19.13 59.37
N PHE A 27 -3.34 -19.81 58.86
CA PHE A 27 -2.90 -21.19 59.14
C PHE A 27 -3.77 -22.42 58.82
N GLY A 28 -3.21 -23.25 57.93
CA GLY A 28 -2.87 -24.63 58.33
C GLY A 28 -3.70 -25.77 57.78
N GLY A 29 -3.08 -26.65 57.07
CA GLY A 29 -3.17 -28.09 57.37
C GLY A 29 -3.93 -29.04 56.44
N LEU A 30 -3.22 -29.69 55.53
CA LEU A 30 -3.20 -31.17 55.31
C LEU A 30 -4.48 -32.00 55.26
N ALA A 31 -4.56 -32.80 54.19
CA ALA A 31 -4.93 -34.23 54.09
C ALA A 31 -6.27 -34.59 53.45
N SER A 32 -6.10 -35.18 52.23
CA SER A 32 -6.57 -36.54 51.86
C SER A 32 -8.07 -36.84 51.98
N SER A 33 -8.64 -37.19 50.82
CA SER A 33 -9.23 -38.49 50.43
C SER A 33 -10.62 -38.44 49.79
N LYS A 34 -10.66 -39.15 48.65
CA LYS A 34 -11.77 -39.95 48.08
C LYS A 34 -13.04 -39.24 47.57
N ALA A 35 -13.25 -39.52 46.31
CA ALA A 35 -14.51 -39.45 45.61
C ALA A 35 -15.62 -40.34 46.22
N PRO A 36 -16.92 -40.15 45.92
CA PRO A 36 -17.47 -40.58 44.65
C PRO A 36 -18.62 -39.73 44.07
N SER A 37 -18.75 -39.87 42.74
CA SER A 37 -19.92 -39.83 41.83
C SER A 37 -21.27 -39.23 42.29
N SER A 38 -21.82 -38.27 41.57
CA SER A 38 -23.06 -38.45 40.79
C SER A 38 -23.61 -37.12 40.26
N SER A 39 -23.98 -37.15 39.01
CA SER A 39 -25.16 -36.60 38.35
C SER A 39 -25.43 -35.08 38.30
N LEU A 40 -25.48 -34.61 37.05
CA LEU A 40 -26.49 -33.69 36.48
C LEU A 40 -26.73 -32.33 37.10
N ALA A 41 -26.36 -31.28 36.37
CA ALA A 41 -27.28 -30.31 35.83
C ALA A 41 -26.57 -29.09 35.20
N ASN A 42 -26.92 -28.80 33.99
CA ASN A 42 -26.82 -27.59 33.19
C ASN A 42 -26.60 -26.28 33.94
N ARG A 43 -25.58 -25.52 33.54
CA ARG A 43 -25.64 -24.05 33.46
C ARG A 43 -24.77 -23.54 32.29
N PRO A 44 -25.20 -22.46 31.62
CA PRO A 44 -24.77 -22.12 30.27
C PRO A 44 -23.45 -21.35 30.24
N VAL A 45 -22.62 -21.67 29.26
CA VAL A 45 -21.45 -20.91 28.83
C VAL A 45 -21.98 -19.70 28.04
N PHE A 46 -21.48 -18.54 28.34
CA PHE A 46 -21.73 -17.28 27.62
C PHE A 46 -21.39 -17.45 26.15
N GLY A 47 -22.42 -17.41 25.28
CA GLY A 47 -22.29 -17.37 23.85
C GLY A 47 -21.79 -16.01 23.38
N VAL A 48 -20.88 -16.07 22.44
CA VAL A 48 -20.49 -14.98 21.55
C VAL A 48 -21.68 -14.72 20.61
N PRO A 49 -22.06 -13.48 20.28
CA PRO A 49 -23.18 -13.24 19.39
C PRO A 49 -22.84 -13.64 17.97
N ASP A 50 -23.64 -14.54 17.42
CA ASP A 50 -23.69 -14.89 16.00
C ASP A 50 -23.94 -13.66 15.13
N TYR A 51 -23.07 -13.46 14.15
CA TYR A 51 -23.18 -12.44 13.12
C TYR A 51 -24.09 -12.81 11.94
N ASP A 52 -24.86 -13.91 12.05
CA ASP A 52 -25.72 -14.40 10.96
C ASP A 52 -27.18 -13.90 10.99
N ALA A 53 -27.51 -12.88 11.78
CA ALA A 53 -28.90 -12.40 11.93
C ALA A 53 -29.25 -11.18 11.05
N VAL A 54 -28.50 -10.83 10.00
CA VAL A 54 -28.81 -9.66 9.14
C VAL A 54 -29.17 -10.02 7.69
N SER A 55 -29.07 -11.29 7.27
CA SER A 55 -29.45 -11.70 5.91
C SER A 55 -30.91 -12.11 5.71
N ASP A 56 -31.72 -12.20 6.77
CA ASP A 56 -33.09 -12.75 6.68
C ASP A 56 -34.23 -11.72 6.68
N VAL A 57 -33.98 -10.43 6.49
CA VAL A 57 -35.01 -9.38 6.43
C VAL A 57 -35.39 -8.95 4.99
N ARG A 58 -34.75 -9.53 3.95
CA ARG A 58 -35.05 -9.16 2.54
C ARG A 58 -35.86 -10.18 1.75
N ARG A 59 -36.51 -11.17 2.39
CA ARG A 59 -37.43 -12.10 1.74
C ARG A 59 -38.79 -12.22 2.44
N LYS A 60 -39.48 -11.12 2.65
CA LYS A 60 -40.95 -11.14 2.81
C LYS A 60 -41.58 -9.92 2.16
N GLY A 61 -42.12 -10.16 1.05
CA GLY A 61 -43.17 -9.75 0.22
C GLY A 61 -43.83 -8.39 0.51
N PHE A 62 -43.81 -7.55 -0.46
CA PHE A 62 -44.96 -6.71 -0.74
C PHE A 62 -45.77 -7.41 -1.85
N GLY A 63 -46.82 -8.08 -1.43
CA GLY A 63 -47.92 -8.58 -2.28
C GLY A 63 -48.73 -7.41 -2.78
N GLY A 64 -49.23 -7.60 -3.96
CA GLY A 64 -49.86 -6.68 -4.85
C GLY A 64 -51.05 -5.88 -4.29
N LEU A 65 -51.24 -4.76 -4.97
CA LEU A 65 -52.58 -4.17 -5.22
C LEU A 65 -52.60 -3.71 -6.69
N SER A 66 -53.33 -4.47 -7.48
CA SER A 66 -53.89 -4.15 -8.78
C SER A 66 -55.02 -3.18 -8.59
N MET A 67 -55.14 -2.17 -9.44
CA MET A 67 -56.38 -1.59 -10.01
C MET A 67 -55.95 -0.50 -10.99
N ALA A 68 -56.14 -0.76 -12.26
CA ALA A 68 -57.24 -0.30 -13.15
C ALA A 68 -57.02 1.17 -13.63
N GLU A 69 -56.67 1.26 -14.88
CA GLU A 69 -57.38 1.85 -16.03
C GLU A 69 -58.28 3.06 -15.72
N ASP A 70 -57.94 4.18 -16.42
CA ASP A 70 -58.79 4.89 -17.38
C ASP A 70 -58.05 6.16 -17.81
N GLU A 71 -57.75 6.25 -19.10
CA GLU A 71 -58.32 6.98 -20.22
C GLU A 71 -58.35 8.52 -20.14
N GLU A 72 -57.77 9.09 -21.24
CA GLU A 72 -58.20 10.32 -21.97
C GLU A 72 -57.96 11.68 -21.31
N ALA A 73 -57.47 12.70 -21.93
CA ALA A 73 -57.51 13.19 -23.31
C ALA A 73 -56.74 14.53 -23.37
N GLU A 74 -56.30 14.85 -24.62
CA GLU A 74 -56.24 16.16 -25.27
C GLU A 74 -55.47 17.30 -24.55
N GLY A 75 -54.44 17.87 -25.07
CA GLY A 75 -54.36 18.55 -26.40
C GLY A 75 -54.32 20.04 -26.18
N ALA A 76 -53.23 20.65 -26.47
CA ALA A 76 -53.22 22.00 -27.10
C ALA A 76 -51.74 22.43 -27.43
N ASN A 77 -51.49 22.39 -28.70
CA ASN A 77 -50.53 23.28 -29.39
C ASN A 77 -50.87 24.75 -29.14
N VAL A 78 -49.88 25.59 -28.97
CA VAL A 78 -49.90 26.98 -29.48
C VAL A 78 -48.47 27.31 -29.96
N ASP A 79 -48.35 27.39 -31.27
CA ASP A 79 -47.37 28.10 -32.04
C ASP A 79 -47.44 29.61 -31.80
N ALA A 80 -46.33 30.28 -31.88
CA ALA A 80 -46.14 31.65 -32.38
C ALA A 80 -44.64 31.93 -32.49
N GLU A 81 -44.14 31.89 -33.55
CA GLU A 81 -43.56 32.65 -34.61
C GLU A 81 -43.27 34.14 -34.31
N GLU A 82 -42.00 34.51 -34.82
CA GLU A 82 -41.58 35.78 -35.42
C GLU A 82 -41.46 37.03 -34.53
N GLU A 83 -40.51 37.91 -34.69
CA GLU A 83 -39.70 38.42 -35.80
C GLU A 83 -38.53 39.27 -35.29
N SER A 84 -37.43 39.21 -35.97
CA SER A 84 -36.53 40.24 -36.55
C SER A 84 -36.41 41.62 -35.89
N GLY A 85 -35.19 42.11 -35.83
CA GLY A 85 -34.81 43.48 -35.69
C GLY A 85 -33.31 43.68 -35.66
N ALA A 86 -32.73 43.86 -36.83
CA ALA A 86 -31.37 44.36 -37.00
C ALA A 86 -31.38 45.86 -36.81
N GLU A 87 -30.36 46.43 -36.18
CA GLU A 87 -29.86 47.77 -36.45
C GLU A 87 -28.35 47.78 -36.26
N GLU A 88 -27.70 48.07 -37.39
CA GLU A 88 -26.32 48.48 -37.56
C GLU A 88 -26.13 49.89 -37.04
N GLU A 89 -25.03 50.13 -36.30
CA GLU A 89 -24.38 51.44 -36.31
C GLU A 89 -22.88 51.27 -36.37
N GLU A 90 -22.35 51.67 -37.54
CA GLU A 90 -20.96 52.01 -37.80
C GLU A 90 -20.57 53.29 -37.11
N GLU A 91 -19.34 53.39 -36.63
CA GLU A 91 -18.40 54.54 -36.67
C GLU A 91 -17.28 54.19 -35.65
N GLY A 92 -15.99 54.29 -35.87
CA GLY A 92 -15.18 54.93 -36.85
C GLY A 92 -13.73 54.62 -36.54
N GLU A 93 -12.94 54.49 -37.56
CA GLU A 93 -11.51 54.23 -37.60
C GLU A 93 -10.73 55.32 -36.84
N ASP A 94 -9.74 54.90 -36.04
CA ASP A 94 -8.49 55.62 -35.88
C ASP A 94 -7.32 54.63 -35.81
N THR A 95 -6.67 54.50 -36.94
CA THR A 95 -5.41 53.80 -37.15
C THR A 95 -4.27 54.69 -36.63
N VAL A 96 -3.48 54.14 -35.70
CA VAL A 96 -2.13 54.64 -35.40
C VAL A 96 -1.14 53.54 -35.69
N ASP A 97 -0.48 53.67 -36.86
CA ASP A 97 0.69 52.88 -37.23
C ASP A 97 1.85 53.20 -36.30
N ILE A 98 2.32 52.19 -35.55
CA ILE A 98 3.66 52.22 -34.93
C ILE A 98 4.49 51.10 -35.55
N VAL A 99 5.38 51.53 -36.43
CA VAL A 99 6.47 50.70 -36.97
C VAL A 99 7.48 50.52 -35.82
N VAL A 100 7.72 49.27 -35.41
CA VAL A 100 8.87 48.93 -34.57
C VAL A 100 9.77 48.05 -35.40
N GLU A 101 10.97 48.55 -35.66
CA GLU A 101 12.06 47.89 -36.33
C GLU A 101 12.56 46.70 -35.49
N GLU A 102 12.81 45.57 -36.16
CA GLU A 102 13.52 44.41 -35.62
C GLU A 102 14.99 44.78 -35.35
N GLU A 103 15.40 44.80 -34.09
CA GLU A 103 16.82 44.64 -33.73
C GLU A 103 17.05 43.31 -33.05
N ASN A 104 17.74 42.42 -33.78
CA ASN A 104 18.35 41.18 -33.31
C ASN A 104 19.38 41.49 -32.22
N VAL A 105 19.11 41.14 -30.98
CA VAL A 105 20.12 41.10 -29.90
C VAL A 105 20.52 39.66 -29.67
N VAL A 106 21.65 39.26 -30.24
CA VAL A 106 22.36 38.03 -29.91
C VAL A 106 23.10 38.26 -28.58
N VAL A 107 22.65 37.61 -27.51
CA VAL A 107 23.35 37.60 -26.22
C VAL A 107 24.34 36.42 -26.23
N HIS A 108 25.64 36.77 -26.38
CA HIS A 108 26.73 35.82 -26.12
C HIS A 108 26.94 35.71 -24.61
N PRO A 109 27.18 34.50 -24.04
CA PRO A 109 27.56 34.36 -22.64
C PRO A 109 28.95 34.98 -22.41
N ALA A 110 29.02 35.94 -21.50
CA ALA A 110 30.25 36.58 -21.08
C ALA A 110 31.09 35.57 -20.26
N LYS A 111 32.28 35.27 -20.78
CA LYS A 111 33.37 34.65 -19.98
C LYS A 111 33.81 35.65 -18.92
N VAL A 112 33.57 35.30 -17.66
CA VAL A 112 34.23 35.98 -16.55
C VAL A 112 35.62 35.38 -16.34
N GLU A 113 36.68 36.14 -16.70
CA GLU A 113 38.03 35.82 -16.28
C GLU A 113 38.22 36.19 -14.83
N HIS A 114 38.41 35.21 -13.97
CA HIS A 114 38.83 35.41 -12.59
C HIS A 114 40.35 35.60 -12.57
N ALA A 115 40.78 36.75 -12.15
CA ALA A 115 42.15 37.01 -11.71
C ALA A 115 42.41 36.25 -10.40
N ALA A 116 43.48 35.50 -10.39
CA ALA A 116 43.96 34.71 -9.26
C ALA A 116 44.49 35.68 -8.17
N GLU A 117 43.93 35.59 -6.95
CA GLU A 117 44.62 35.93 -5.72
C GLU A 117 44.67 34.70 -4.83
N GLU A 118 45.87 34.24 -4.56
CA GLU A 118 46.19 33.12 -3.69
C GLU A 118 45.83 33.47 -2.24
N GLY A 119 44.88 32.73 -1.68
CA GLY A 119 44.60 32.67 -0.25
C GLY A 119 44.13 31.28 0.09
N ALA A 120 45.07 30.45 0.57
CA ALA A 120 44.77 29.08 0.99
C ALA A 120 43.78 29.04 2.16
N ALA A 121 42.57 28.58 1.88
CA ALA A 121 41.71 27.90 2.84
C ALA A 121 41.39 26.54 2.22
N GLU A 122 41.93 25.47 2.79
CA GLU A 122 41.51 24.08 2.50
C GLU A 122 40.07 23.93 2.94
N GLU A 123 39.11 24.13 2.04
CA GLU A 123 37.78 23.50 2.16
C GLU A 123 38.01 22.01 1.90
N ALA A 124 37.85 21.24 2.97
CA ALA A 124 37.71 19.81 2.87
C ALA A 124 36.38 19.54 2.15
N VAL A 125 36.44 19.35 0.84
CA VAL A 125 35.43 18.67 0.05
C VAL A 125 35.35 17.26 0.62
N ALA A 126 34.24 16.93 1.31
CA ALA A 126 33.94 15.56 1.66
C ALA A 126 33.88 14.79 0.34
N GLU A 127 34.94 14.00 0.03
CA GLU A 127 34.85 12.97 -1.00
C GLU A 127 33.64 12.09 -0.61
N GLU A 128 32.57 12.11 -1.40
CA GLU A 128 31.56 11.07 -1.38
C GLU A 128 32.31 9.75 -1.50
N LYS A 129 32.34 9.01 -0.41
CA LYS A 129 32.86 7.65 -0.41
C LYS A 129 32.03 6.87 -1.42
N LYS A 130 32.60 6.54 -2.57
CA LYS A 130 32.00 5.52 -3.43
C LYS A 130 31.72 4.32 -2.56
N PRO A 131 30.50 3.78 -2.60
CA PRO A 131 30.16 2.60 -1.83
C PRO A 131 31.22 1.52 -2.09
N GLU A 132 31.69 0.86 -1.03
CA GLU A 132 32.62 -0.23 -1.17
C GLU A 132 31.95 -1.32 -2.02
N PRO A 133 32.67 -1.97 -2.96
CA PRO A 133 32.07 -3.01 -3.79
C PRO A 133 31.44 -4.10 -2.92
N LEU A 134 30.23 -4.53 -3.27
CA LEU A 134 29.47 -5.53 -2.54
C LEU A 134 30.27 -6.84 -2.43
N VAL A 135 30.72 -7.18 -1.24
CA VAL A 135 31.42 -8.45 -0.95
C VAL A 135 30.39 -9.42 -0.39
N LEU A 136 30.02 -10.41 -1.20
CA LEU A 136 29.12 -11.47 -0.76
C LEU A 136 29.87 -12.55 0.03
N GLU A 137 29.32 -12.95 1.17
CA GLU A 137 29.86 -14.05 1.98
C GLU A 137 29.78 -15.39 1.22
N PRO A 138 30.75 -16.30 1.45
CA PRO A 138 30.69 -17.64 0.90
C PRO A 138 29.49 -18.40 1.45
N VAL A 139 28.67 -18.95 0.57
CA VAL A 139 27.46 -19.70 0.93
C VAL A 139 27.71 -21.21 0.87
N PRO A 140 27.10 -22.03 1.77
CA PRO A 140 27.11 -23.48 1.67
C PRO A 140 26.41 -23.92 0.37
N PRO A 141 26.80 -25.05 -0.23
CA PRO A 141 26.13 -25.56 -1.41
C PRO A 141 24.67 -25.88 -1.12
N ALA A 142 23.82 -25.82 -2.16
CA ALA A 142 22.42 -26.18 -2.08
C ALA A 142 22.25 -27.60 -1.54
N SER A 143 21.46 -27.74 -0.50
CA SER A 143 21.18 -29.03 0.14
C SER A 143 20.00 -28.95 1.09
N PHE A 144 19.39 -30.07 1.39
CA PHE A 144 18.35 -30.17 2.42
C PHE A 144 18.47 -31.46 3.22
N SER A 145 17.95 -31.47 4.45
CA SER A 145 17.85 -32.64 5.31
C SER A 145 16.54 -32.63 6.10
N VAL A 146 15.97 -33.82 6.33
CA VAL A 146 14.78 -34.02 7.17
C VAL A 146 15.17 -34.88 8.38
N GLU A 147 14.94 -34.37 9.58
CA GLU A 147 15.25 -35.03 10.83
C GLU A 147 13.99 -35.18 11.70
N THR A 148 13.94 -36.29 12.50
CA THR A 148 12.86 -36.56 13.44
C THR A 148 13.42 -36.78 14.83
N ALA A 149 12.93 -36.06 15.83
CA ALA A 149 13.35 -36.19 17.20
C ALA A 149 12.14 -36.26 18.16
N PRO A 150 12.12 -37.13 19.16
CA PRO A 150 11.03 -37.28 20.14
C PRO A 150 11.07 -36.19 21.22
N THR A 151 11.25 -34.94 20.82
CA THR A 151 11.42 -33.75 21.69
C THR A 151 10.15 -32.92 21.82
N GLY A 152 9.06 -33.33 21.19
CA GLY A 152 7.80 -32.64 21.21
C GLY A 152 7.05 -32.73 22.54
N PRO A 153 6.01 -31.92 22.73
CA PRO A 153 5.15 -31.94 23.92
C PRO A 153 4.57 -33.35 24.15
N LYS A 154 4.63 -33.80 25.41
CA LYS A 154 4.18 -35.15 25.83
C LYS A 154 4.95 -36.30 25.14
N GLY A 155 6.20 -36.07 24.72
CA GLY A 155 7.02 -37.07 24.04
C GLY A 155 6.60 -37.36 22.60
N GLY A 156 5.88 -36.44 21.94
CA GLY A 156 5.58 -36.53 20.52
C GLY A 156 6.81 -36.23 19.66
N ASP A 157 6.75 -36.60 18.40
CA ASP A 157 7.82 -36.35 17.45
C ASP A 157 7.78 -34.91 16.95
N VAL A 158 8.96 -34.30 16.82
CA VAL A 158 9.20 -33.03 16.12
C VAL A 158 10.00 -33.36 14.87
N HIS A 159 9.50 -32.89 13.75
CA HIS A 159 10.15 -33.09 12.48
C HIS A 159 10.72 -31.75 12.02
N THR A 160 11.94 -31.78 11.55
CA THR A 160 12.67 -30.59 11.13
C THR A 160 13.19 -30.78 9.72
N LEU A 161 12.85 -29.83 8.81
CA LEU A 161 13.46 -29.70 7.50
C LEU A 161 14.45 -28.53 7.57
N THR A 162 15.70 -28.77 7.20
CA THR A 162 16.73 -27.74 7.06
C THR A 162 17.13 -27.62 5.59
N VAL A 163 17.10 -26.40 5.03
CA VAL A 163 17.40 -26.12 3.62
C VAL A 163 18.48 -25.06 3.52
N HIS A 164 19.54 -25.36 2.78
CA HIS A 164 20.56 -24.40 2.31
C HIS A 164 20.31 -24.11 0.83
N LEU A 165 20.14 -22.83 0.48
CA LEU A 165 19.76 -22.44 -0.88
C LEU A 165 20.91 -22.43 -1.87
N GLY A 166 22.15 -22.32 -1.41
CA GLY A 166 23.35 -22.37 -2.25
C GLY A 166 23.54 -21.16 -3.17
N ALA A 167 22.87 -20.06 -2.87
CA ALA A 167 22.87 -18.85 -3.70
C ALA A 167 23.50 -17.66 -2.95
N PRO A 168 24.14 -16.74 -3.68
CA PRO A 168 24.72 -15.52 -3.10
C PRO A 168 23.70 -14.70 -2.29
N GLY A 169 24.12 -14.19 -1.13
CA GLY A 169 23.29 -13.38 -0.24
C GLY A 169 22.51 -14.18 0.81
N HIS A 170 22.56 -15.52 0.79
CA HIS A 170 21.82 -16.36 1.72
C HIS A 170 22.68 -17.43 2.40
N PRO A 171 23.57 -17.06 3.35
CA PRO A 171 24.44 -18.01 4.07
C PRO A 171 23.69 -18.86 5.08
N GLU A 172 22.59 -18.38 5.65
CA GLU A 172 21.81 -19.00 6.72
C GLU A 172 20.84 -20.05 6.18
N PRO A 173 20.64 -21.19 6.89
CA PRO A 173 19.64 -22.17 6.50
C PRO A 173 18.23 -21.68 6.82
N LEU A 174 17.26 -22.15 6.03
CA LEU A 174 15.85 -22.11 6.37
C LEU A 174 15.51 -23.37 7.17
N VAL A 175 14.95 -23.21 8.37
CA VAL A 175 14.61 -24.33 9.25
C VAL A 175 13.10 -24.36 9.47
N LEU A 176 12.43 -25.38 8.93
CA LEU A 176 11.00 -25.60 9.11
C LEU A 176 10.77 -26.74 10.12
N GLN A 177 9.90 -26.48 11.12
CA GLN A 177 9.58 -27.47 12.14
C GLN A 177 8.08 -27.68 12.28
N THR A 178 7.66 -28.92 12.49
CA THR A 178 6.29 -29.28 12.85
C THR A 178 6.24 -30.22 14.06
N GLY A 179 5.07 -30.35 14.71
CA GLY A 179 4.87 -31.24 15.86
C GLY A 179 5.07 -30.58 17.23
N LYS A 180 5.55 -29.31 17.30
CA LYS A 180 5.83 -28.59 18.56
C LYS A 180 4.75 -27.57 18.90
N ILE A 181 4.39 -26.68 17.97
CA ILE A 181 3.46 -25.55 18.17
C ILE A 181 2.25 -25.74 17.24
N GLY A 182 1.05 -25.29 17.65
CA GLY A 182 -0.15 -25.25 16.80
C GLY A 182 -0.72 -26.63 16.41
N ARG A 183 -0.51 -27.68 17.19
CA ARG A 183 -0.82 -29.08 16.87
C ARG A 183 -2.29 -29.42 16.68
N GLN A 184 -3.22 -28.51 16.93
CA GLN A 184 -4.64 -28.71 16.68
C GLN A 184 -5.05 -28.35 15.27
N ALA A 185 -4.26 -27.53 14.57
CA ALA A 185 -4.49 -27.17 13.18
C ALA A 185 -4.35 -28.39 12.25
N ALA A 186 -4.97 -28.34 11.08
CA ALA A 186 -4.79 -29.38 10.06
C ALA A 186 -3.33 -29.47 9.60
N GLY A 187 -2.61 -28.34 9.51
CA GLY A 187 -1.16 -28.23 9.34
C GLY A 187 -0.61 -27.08 10.16
N SER A 188 0.59 -27.22 10.71
CA SER A 188 1.26 -26.17 11.46
C SER A 188 2.76 -26.28 11.31
N VAL A 189 3.41 -25.19 10.92
CA VAL A 189 4.86 -25.08 10.69
C VAL A 189 5.40 -23.81 11.33
N THR A 190 6.51 -23.93 12.04
CA THR A 190 7.37 -22.77 12.35
C THR A 190 8.51 -22.75 11.34
N LEU A 191 8.79 -21.57 10.77
CA LEU A 191 9.92 -21.34 9.88
C LEU A 191 10.88 -20.38 10.58
N THR A 192 12.14 -20.75 10.67
CA THR A 192 13.20 -19.96 11.30
C THR A 192 14.30 -19.69 10.29
N ARG A 193 14.78 -18.43 10.25
CA ARG A 193 16.00 -18.01 9.59
C ARG A 193 16.70 -16.97 10.49
N GLY A 194 17.95 -17.21 10.88
CA GLY A 194 18.59 -16.38 11.91
C GLY A 194 17.75 -16.35 13.18
N ASP A 195 17.47 -15.14 13.69
CA ASP A 195 16.59 -14.93 14.84
C ASP A 195 15.13 -14.59 14.45
N THR A 196 14.83 -14.56 13.13
CA THR A 196 13.46 -14.38 12.64
C THR A 196 12.70 -15.70 12.66
N VAL A 197 11.53 -15.72 13.30
CA VAL A 197 10.67 -16.90 13.46
C VAL A 197 9.24 -16.57 13.07
N LEU A 198 8.69 -17.31 12.13
CA LEU A 198 7.29 -17.26 11.73
C LEU A 198 6.56 -18.54 12.14
N LEU A 199 5.30 -18.40 12.50
CA LEU A 199 4.36 -19.51 12.69
C LEU A 199 3.29 -19.44 11.61
N ALA A 200 3.14 -20.49 10.82
CA ALA A 200 2.04 -20.65 9.88
C ALA A 200 1.16 -21.83 10.27
N THR A 201 -0.16 -21.64 10.15
CA THR A 201 -1.15 -22.70 10.39
C THR A 201 -2.15 -22.76 9.26
N ALA A 202 -2.54 -23.99 8.89
CA ALA A 202 -3.64 -24.28 7.97
C ALA A 202 -4.76 -24.96 8.76
N ALA A 203 -5.95 -24.40 8.72
CA ALA A 203 -7.15 -24.96 9.31
C ALA A 203 -8.23 -25.09 8.23
N ARG A 204 -9.14 -26.04 8.40
CA ARG A 204 -10.30 -26.21 7.51
C ARG A 204 -11.53 -26.65 8.30
N ASP A 205 -12.70 -26.29 7.82
CA ASP A 205 -13.95 -26.83 8.34
C ASP A 205 -14.14 -28.30 7.94
N ASP A 206 -14.80 -29.09 8.79
CA ASP A 206 -15.04 -30.51 8.53
C ASP A 206 -16.07 -30.72 7.41
N ASP A 207 -17.08 -29.84 7.30
CA ASP A 207 -18.13 -29.92 6.32
C ASP A 207 -17.93 -28.95 5.16
N PRO A 208 -18.14 -29.40 3.89
CA PRO A 208 -18.06 -28.52 2.73
C PRO A 208 -19.28 -27.58 2.68
N LYS A 209 -19.08 -26.34 2.23
CA LYS A 209 -20.17 -25.38 2.01
C LYS A 209 -20.87 -25.64 0.68
N GLU A 210 -22.05 -26.26 0.70
CA GLU A 210 -22.83 -26.56 -0.50
C GLU A 210 -23.34 -25.30 -1.24
N SER A 211 -23.42 -24.15 -0.53
CA SER A 211 -24.02 -22.93 -1.07
C SER A 211 -23.07 -22.06 -1.93
N ILE A 212 -21.79 -22.42 -2.06
CA ILE A 212 -20.78 -21.63 -2.80
C ILE A 212 -20.29 -22.37 -4.04
N ASP A 213 -19.81 -21.60 -5.03
CA ASP A 213 -19.25 -22.08 -6.30
C ASP A 213 -17.77 -21.70 -6.47
N PHE A 214 -17.13 -21.17 -5.43
CA PHE A 214 -15.74 -20.77 -5.41
C PHE A 214 -14.98 -21.45 -4.26
N LEU A 215 -13.65 -21.40 -4.32
CA LEU A 215 -12.75 -21.85 -3.24
C LEU A 215 -12.82 -20.90 -2.03
N PRO A 216 -13.35 -21.33 -0.88
CA PRO A 216 -13.43 -20.47 0.31
C PRO A 216 -12.10 -20.47 1.09
N LEU A 217 -11.08 -19.81 0.52
CA LEU A 217 -9.76 -19.64 1.12
C LEU A 217 -9.65 -18.25 1.73
N SER A 218 -9.37 -18.19 3.03
CA SER A 218 -9.03 -16.95 3.74
C SER A 218 -7.57 -17.00 4.21
N VAL A 219 -6.86 -15.90 4.01
CA VAL A 219 -5.45 -15.76 4.40
C VAL A 219 -5.30 -14.53 5.26
N GLU A 220 -4.67 -14.68 6.42
CA GLU A 220 -4.33 -13.59 7.33
C GLU A 220 -2.84 -13.65 7.68
N HIS A 221 -2.18 -12.53 7.56
CA HIS A 221 -0.79 -12.32 8.00
C HIS A 221 -0.75 -11.22 9.04
N SER A 222 0.08 -11.38 10.06
CA SER A 222 0.22 -10.39 11.12
C SER A 222 1.65 -10.27 11.61
N GLU A 223 2.15 -9.05 11.55
CA GLU A 223 3.44 -8.65 12.10
C GLU A 223 3.23 -8.03 13.48
N ARG A 224 3.54 -8.79 14.52
CA ARG A 224 3.37 -8.33 15.89
C ARG A 224 4.52 -7.40 16.29
N PHE A 225 4.23 -6.19 16.80
CA PHE A 225 5.25 -5.28 17.33
C PHE A 225 6.12 -5.93 18.42
N SER A 226 5.54 -6.87 19.18
CA SER A 226 6.28 -7.66 20.16
C SER A 226 7.37 -8.55 19.57
N SER A 227 7.29 -8.92 18.30
CA SER A 227 8.32 -9.72 17.61
C SER A 227 9.64 -8.99 17.50
N ALA A 228 9.60 -7.66 17.37
CA ALA A 228 10.76 -6.77 17.33
C ALA A 228 11.03 -6.09 18.71
N GLY A 229 10.41 -6.59 19.81
CA GLY A 229 10.58 -6.01 21.16
C GLY A 229 9.88 -4.67 21.35
N MET A 230 8.96 -4.29 20.48
CA MET A 230 8.25 -3.01 20.50
C MET A 230 6.79 -3.14 20.96
N THR A 231 6.15 -2.02 21.19
CA THR A 231 4.70 -1.92 21.40
C THR A 231 4.08 -1.05 20.33
N SER A 232 2.82 -1.35 19.95
CA SER A 232 2.08 -0.56 18.97
C SER A 232 2.14 0.94 19.27
N GLY A 233 2.40 1.76 18.22
CA GLY A 233 2.38 3.22 18.26
C GLY A 233 0.99 3.82 18.48
N SER A 234 -0.09 3.02 18.32
CA SER A 234 -1.48 3.46 18.48
C SER A 234 -1.75 4.04 19.87
N PHE A 235 -2.71 4.97 19.97
CA PHE A 235 -3.06 5.65 21.24
C PHE A 235 -3.37 4.70 22.39
N ASN A 236 -4.05 3.58 22.12
CA ASN A 236 -4.42 2.58 23.12
C ASN A 236 -3.36 1.47 23.30
N ARG A 237 -2.21 1.56 22.61
CA ARG A 237 -1.10 0.58 22.66
C ARG A 237 -1.54 -0.86 22.40
N ARG A 238 -2.50 -1.04 21.51
CA ARG A 238 -2.98 -2.35 21.05
C ARG A 238 -2.81 -2.47 19.55
N ASP A 239 -2.52 -3.68 19.11
CA ASP A 239 -2.57 -4.01 17.70
C ASP A 239 -4.00 -3.82 17.22
N GLY A 240 -4.16 -3.13 16.10
CA GLY A 240 -5.44 -2.73 15.56
C GLY A 240 -5.83 -3.55 14.33
N ARG A 241 -6.24 -2.83 13.29
CA ARG A 241 -6.51 -3.42 11.98
C ARG A 241 -5.20 -3.79 11.30
N PRO A 242 -5.20 -4.79 10.41
CA PRO A 242 -4.03 -5.07 9.59
C PRO A 242 -3.55 -3.81 8.86
N ALA A 243 -2.25 -3.57 8.87
CA ALA A 243 -1.61 -2.52 8.11
C ALA A 243 -1.64 -2.85 6.60
N GLU A 244 -1.42 -1.85 5.74
CA GLU A 244 -1.44 -2.08 4.28
C GLU A 244 -0.46 -3.15 3.83
N HIS A 245 0.76 -3.18 4.38
CA HIS A 245 1.74 -4.19 4.05
C HIS A 245 1.32 -5.61 4.50
N GLU A 246 0.67 -5.77 5.66
CA GLU A 246 0.13 -7.07 6.09
C GLU A 246 -0.97 -7.55 5.13
N VAL A 247 -1.82 -6.63 4.63
CA VAL A 247 -2.84 -6.94 3.60
C VAL A 247 -2.18 -7.37 2.29
N LEU A 248 -1.09 -6.71 1.89
CA LEU A 248 -0.31 -7.07 0.70
C LEU A 248 0.33 -8.46 0.86
N THR A 249 0.94 -8.77 2.00
CA THR A 249 1.51 -10.09 2.29
C THR A 249 0.44 -11.18 2.29
N CYS A 250 -0.79 -10.92 2.79
CA CYS A 250 -1.91 -11.86 2.62
C CYS A 250 -2.18 -12.20 1.15
N ARG A 251 -2.09 -11.21 0.25
CA ARG A 251 -2.26 -11.43 -1.20
C ARG A 251 -1.09 -12.21 -1.81
N LEU A 252 0.15 -11.94 -1.36
CA LEU A 252 1.33 -12.69 -1.79
C LEU A 252 1.25 -14.18 -1.41
N ILE A 253 0.62 -14.51 -0.27
CA ILE A 253 0.38 -15.89 0.17
C ILE A 253 -0.78 -16.54 -0.61
N ASP A 254 -1.90 -15.82 -0.81
CA ASP A 254 -3.12 -16.36 -1.44
C ASP A 254 -2.89 -16.73 -2.92
N ARG A 255 -2.25 -15.82 -3.68
CA ARG A 255 -2.11 -15.93 -5.14
C ARG A 255 -1.42 -17.22 -5.62
N PRO A 256 -0.26 -17.65 -5.09
CA PRO A 256 0.40 -18.86 -5.55
C PRO A 256 -0.23 -20.15 -5.02
N LEU A 257 -1.03 -20.10 -3.95
CA LEU A 257 -1.62 -21.31 -3.36
C LEU A 257 -3.00 -21.64 -3.93
N ARG A 258 -3.81 -20.63 -4.22
CA ARG A 258 -5.17 -20.78 -4.71
C ARG A 258 -5.31 -21.64 -5.95
N PRO A 259 -4.51 -21.46 -7.02
CA PRO A 259 -4.63 -22.27 -8.25
C PRO A 259 -4.23 -23.74 -8.10
N LEU A 260 -3.47 -24.06 -7.05
CA LEU A 260 -2.98 -25.42 -6.79
C LEU A 260 -3.86 -26.24 -5.84
N ILE A 261 -4.87 -25.64 -5.21
CA ILE A 261 -5.87 -26.38 -4.44
C ILE A 261 -6.86 -27.01 -5.43
N ALA A 262 -7.09 -28.31 -5.27
CA ALA A 262 -7.92 -29.10 -6.20
C ALA A 262 -9.27 -28.44 -6.45
N GLU A 263 -9.68 -28.39 -7.72
CA GLU A 263 -10.98 -27.89 -8.12
C GLU A 263 -12.11 -28.68 -7.43
N GLY A 264 -13.20 -28.00 -7.06
CA GLY A 264 -14.28 -28.61 -6.31
C GLY A 264 -14.06 -28.68 -4.79
N TRP A 265 -12.92 -28.21 -4.25
CA TRP A 265 -12.74 -28.03 -2.81
C TRP A 265 -13.64 -26.92 -2.27
N ARG A 266 -14.57 -27.27 -1.35
CA ARG A 266 -15.59 -26.35 -0.82
C ARG A 266 -15.55 -26.20 0.71
N HIS A 267 -14.57 -26.79 1.38
CA HIS A 267 -14.36 -26.58 2.81
C HIS A 267 -13.73 -25.21 3.05
N GLU A 268 -14.31 -24.44 3.98
CA GLU A 268 -13.67 -23.19 4.40
C GLU A 268 -12.26 -23.49 4.89
N THR A 269 -11.29 -22.85 4.27
CA THR A 269 -9.87 -23.08 4.54
C THR A 269 -9.25 -21.77 4.96
N GLN A 270 -8.58 -21.77 6.10
CA GLN A 270 -7.93 -20.58 6.65
C GLN A 270 -6.43 -20.80 6.85
N LEU A 271 -5.64 -19.89 6.32
CA LEU A 271 -4.20 -19.78 6.55
C LEU A 271 -3.92 -18.60 7.47
N LEU A 272 -3.22 -18.85 8.57
CA LEU A 272 -2.77 -17.80 9.49
C LEU A 272 -1.23 -17.82 9.52
N SER A 273 -0.62 -16.67 9.27
CA SER A 273 0.81 -16.43 9.32
C SER A 273 1.12 -15.35 10.37
N TRP A 274 2.01 -15.66 11.30
CA TRP A 274 2.37 -14.79 12.42
C TRP A 274 3.88 -14.61 12.48
N VAL A 275 4.36 -13.39 12.50
CA VAL A 275 5.75 -13.08 12.83
C VAL A 275 5.87 -13.09 14.36
N LEU A 276 6.61 -14.06 14.90
CA LEU A 276 6.78 -14.26 16.36
C LEU A 276 8.09 -13.69 16.91
N SER A 277 9.11 -13.62 16.05
CA SER A 277 10.41 -13.01 16.33
C SER A 277 10.94 -12.41 15.06
N TYR A 278 11.55 -11.23 15.12
CA TYR A 278 12.07 -10.49 13.98
C TYR A 278 13.41 -9.85 14.33
N ASP A 279 14.43 -10.12 13.51
CA ASP A 279 15.79 -9.65 13.71
C ASP A 279 16.11 -8.32 13.00
N GLY A 280 15.15 -7.77 12.22
CA GLY A 280 15.34 -6.54 11.45
C GLY A 280 16.20 -6.70 10.19
N ALA A 281 16.68 -7.90 9.91
CA ALA A 281 17.68 -8.08 8.87
C ALA A 281 17.08 -8.16 7.46
N ARG A 282 15.91 -8.77 7.28
CA ARG A 282 15.34 -9.07 5.96
C ARG A 282 13.81 -9.14 5.99
N SER A 283 13.18 -8.91 4.82
CA SER A 283 11.72 -9.05 4.67
C SER A 283 11.20 -10.41 5.12
N CYS A 284 10.02 -10.40 5.76
CA CYS A 284 9.29 -11.59 6.17
C CYS A 284 8.46 -12.21 5.03
N ASP A 285 8.21 -11.53 3.91
CA ASP A 285 7.29 -11.95 2.86
C ASP A 285 7.61 -13.34 2.27
N PRO A 286 8.85 -13.63 1.83
CA PRO A 286 9.17 -14.97 1.29
C PRO A 286 9.01 -16.08 2.31
N LEU A 287 9.27 -15.76 3.59
CA LEU A 287 9.12 -16.70 4.70
C LEU A 287 7.64 -16.95 5.01
N ALA A 288 6.80 -15.91 4.95
CA ALA A 288 5.36 -16.00 5.16
C ALA A 288 4.68 -16.86 4.08
N ILE A 289 5.06 -16.68 2.82
CA ILE A 289 4.58 -17.51 1.70
C ILE A 289 5.02 -18.96 1.90
N THR A 290 6.31 -19.20 2.10
CA THR A 290 6.89 -20.54 2.22
C THR A 290 6.36 -21.30 3.43
N SER A 291 6.24 -20.64 4.60
CA SER A 291 5.72 -21.29 5.82
C SER A 291 4.24 -21.62 5.71
N SER A 292 3.43 -20.75 5.09
CA SER A 292 2.00 -20.97 4.85
C SER A 292 1.78 -22.10 3.85
N ALA A 293 2.58 -22.12 2.78
CA ALA A 293 2.60 -23.20 1.80
C ALA A 293 2.98 -24.55 2.43
N ALA A 294 4.00 -24.56 3.28
CA ALA A 294 4.43 -25.76 4.00
C ALA A 294 3.35 -26.28 4.97
N ALA A 295 2.68 -25.37 5.71
CA ALA A 295 1.58 -25.74 6.60
C ALA A 295 0.40 -26.36 5.83
N LEU A 296 0.04 -25.78 4.68
CA LEU A 296 -0.98 -26.31 3.79
C LEU A 296 -0.55 -27.64 3.15
N TRP A 297 0.73 -27.76 2.75
CA TRP A 297 1.31 -28.97 2.16
C TRP A 297 1.23 -30.18 3.08
N ILE A 298 1.56 -30.03 4.37
CA ILE A 298 1.49 -31.12 5.34
C ILE A 298 0.07 -31.42 5.87
N SER A 299 -0.93 -30.54 5.58
CA SER A 299 -2.33 -30.73 5.95
C SER A 299 -3.02 -31.77 5.05
N ASP A 300 -4.28 -32.05 5.33
CA ASP A 300 -5.13 -32.91 4.49
C ASP A 300 -5.86 -32.14 3.37
N VAL A 301 -5.70 -30.84 3.26
CA VAL A 301 -6.20 -30.04 2.12
C VAL A 301 -5.50 -30.48 0.83
N PRO A 302 -6.24 -30.71 -0.27
CA PRO A 302 -5.70 -31.25 -1.51
C PRO A 302 -4.92 -30.22 -2.33
N LEU A 303 -3.74 -29.83 -1.84
CA LEU A 303 -2.76 -29.02 -2.57
C LEU A 303 -1.97 -29.95 -3.52
N ALA A 304 -1.90 -29.60 -4.81
CA ALA A 304 -1.33 -30.46 -5.84
C ALA A 304 0.20 -30.59 -5.74
N LYS A 305 0.90 -29.47 -5.47
CA LYS A 305 2.37 -29.40 -5.43
C LYS A 305 2.81 -28.48 -4.27
N PRO A 306 4.00 -28.68 -3.69
CA PRO A 306 4.55 -27.73 -2.73
C PRO A 306 4.94 -26.42 -3.41
N VAL A 307 4.83 -25.33 -2.67
CA VAL A 307 5.17 -23.98 -3.12
C VAL A 307 6.20 -23.37 -2.17
N ALA A 308 7.12 -22.61 -2.74
CA ALA A 308 8.07 -21.80 -1.97
C ALA A 308 8.25 -20.43 -2.64
N ALA A 309 8.86 -19.49 -1.91
CA ALA A 309 9.10 -18.15 -2.41
C ALA A 309 10.49 -17.63 -2.03
N THR A 310 11.01 -16.72 -2.85
CA THR A 310 12.26 -16.01 -2.65
C THR A 310 12.08 -14.55 -3.01
N GLN A 311 12.96 -13.71 -2.45
CA GLN A 311 13.15 -12.33 -2.88
C GLN A 311 14.48 -12.23 -3.64
N VAL A 312 14.51 -11.42 -4.70
CA VAL A 312 15.70 -11.17 -5.51
C VAL A 312 15.95 -9.67 -5.57
N GLY A 313 17.17 -9.27 -5.23
CA GLY A 313 17.71 -7.93 -5.44
C GLY A 313 18.71 -7.93 -6.60
N TYR A 314 18.99 -6.73 -7.13
CA TYR A 314 20.01 -6.51 -8.17
C TYR A 314 20.83 -5.29 -7.80
N ILE A 315 22.13 -5.49 -7.50
CA ILE A 315 23.04 -4.46 -7.00
C ILE A 315 24.35 -4.59 -7.77
N ASP A 316 24.86 -3.51 -8.33
CA ASP A 316 26.12 -3.47 -9.08
C ASP A 316 26.23 -4.58 -10.16
N GLY A 317 25.13 -4.88 -10.84
CA GLY A 317 25.12 -5.90 -11.89
C GLY A 317 25.06 -7.36 -11.37
N GLN A 318 24.80 -7.58 -10.06
CA GLN A 318 24.75 -8.90 -9.43
C GLN A 318 23.39 -9.18 -8.82
N PHE A 319 22.86 -10.40 -9.03
CA PHE A 319 21.67 -10.86 -8.35
C PHE A 319 22.00 -11.36 -6.94
N ILE A 320 21.17 -10.95 -5.97
CA ILE A 320 21.28 -11.35 -4.56
C ILE A 320 19.98 -12.02 -4.16
N LEU A 321 20.07 -13.19 -3.53
CA LEU A 321 18.91 -13.92 -3.04
C LEU A 321 18.57 -13.50 -1.61
N ASN A 322 17.30 -13.15 -1.38
CA ASN A 322 16.81 -12.69 -0.07
C ASN A 322 17.73 -11.64 0.57
N PRO A 323 17.98 -10.50 -0.11
CA PRO A 323 18.88 -9.45 0.36
C PRO A 323 18.48 -8.94 1.75
N THR A 324 19.44 -8.36 2.48
CA THR A 324 19.13 -7.64 3.72
C THR A 324 18.37 -6.34 3.43
N ASN A 325 17.72 -5.76 4.46
CA ASN A 325 17.03 -4.47 4.29
C ASN A 325 17.98 -3.38 3.81
N ASP A 326 19.20 -3.30 4.36
CA ASP A 326 20.23 -2.35 3.90
C ASP A 326 20.67 -2.59 2.44
N GLN A 327 20.74 -3.87 2.01
CA GLN A 327 21.02 -4.20 0.61
C GLN A 327 19.85 -3.84 -0.30
N MET A 328 18.60 -3.97 0.18
CA MET A 328 17.42 -3.60 -0.60
C MET A 328 17.31 -2.09 -0.84
N GLU A 329 17.83 -1.25 0.05
CA GLU A 329 17.92 0.21 -0.17
C GLU A 329 18.86 0.58 -1.32
N LEU A 330 19.85 -0.27 -1.60
CA LEU A 330 20.81 -0.09 -2.70
C LEU A 330 20.40 -0.82 -3.99
N SER A 331 19.31 -1.58 -3.94
CA SER A 331 18.93 -2.48 -5.02
C SER A 331 18.05 -1.78 -6.06
N GLU A 332 18.44 -1.86 -7.33
CA GLU A 332 17.63 -1.46 -8.49
C GLU A 332 16.42 -2.39 -8.75
N LEU A 333 16.33 -3.53 -8.03
CA LEU A 333 15.30 -4.53 -8.20
C LEU A 333 14.76 -5.01 -6.86
N HIS A 334 13.45 -4.91 -6.65
CA HIS A 334 12.71 -5.50 -5.55
C HIS A 334 11.75 -6.56 -6.11
N LEU A 335 12.17 -7.83 -6.16
CA LEU A 335 11.42 -8.88 -6.81
C LEU A 335 11.10 -10.02 -5.84
N THR A 336 9.81 -10.29 -5.61
CA THR A 336 9.34 -11.50 -4.93
C THR A 336 8.80 -12.50 -5.97
N VAL A 337 9.36 -13.71 -5.96
CA VAL A 337 8.93 -14.81 -6.83
C VAL A 337 8.42 -15.95 -5.96
N ALA A 338 7.27 -16.51 -6.32
CA ALA A 338 6.77 -17.74 -5.74
C ALA A 338 6.43 -18.76 -6.85
N GLY A 339 6.68 -20.03 -6.58
CA GLY A 339 6.47 -21.05 -7.58
C GLY A 339 6.55 -22.47 -7.02
N THR A 340 6.32 -23.43 -7.90
CA THR A 340 6.61 -24.84 -7.70
C THR A 340 8.01 -25.17 -8.23
N LYS A 341 8.39 -26.43 -8.14
CA LYS A 341 9.63 -26.93 -8.78
C LYS A 341 9.62 -26.72 -10.31
N ASP A 342 8.45 -26.81 -10.94
CA ASP A 342 8.31 -26.88 -12.39
C ASP A 342 8.07 -25.51 -13.03
N ALA A 343 7.41 -24.58 -12.31
CA ALA A 343 6.92 -23.32 -12.91
C ALA A 343 6.76 -22.20 -11.88
N VAL A 344 6.76 -20.96 -12.38
CA VAL A 344 6.48 -19.74 -11.61
C VAL A 344 4.96 -19.56 -11.51
N LEU A 345 4.50 -19.22 -10.32
CA LEU A 345 3.08 -19.04 -9.99
C LEU A 345 2.70 -17.57 -9.71
N MET A 346 3.61 -16.83 -9.09
CA MET A 346 3.36 -15.47 -8.70
C MET A 346 4.65 -14.66 -8.78
N ILE A 347 4.52 -13.46 -9.29
CA ILE A 347 5.58 -12.45 -9.30
C ILE A 347 4.99 -11.16 -8.71
N GLU A 348 5.80 -10.48 -7.89
CA GLU A 348 5.53 -9.13 -7.42
C GLU A 348 6.84 -8.37 -7.44
N GLY A 349 7.00 -7.44 -8.40
CA GLY A 349 8.27 -6.77 -8.65
C GLY A 349 8.14 -5.26 -8.80
N ALA A 350 9.17 -4.55 -8.32
CA ALA A 350 9.47 -3.15 -8.63
C ALA A 350 10.92 -3.06 -9.09
N ALA A 351 11.21 -2.18 -10.03
CA ALA A 351 12.53 -2.02 -10.61
C ALA A 351 12.79 -0.56 -10.97
N ASP A 352 14.04 -0.16 -11.01
CA ASP A 352 14.46 1.16 -11.47
C ASP A 352 14.80 1.09 -12.97
N PHE A 353 13.72 1.08 -13.80
CA PHE A 353 13.80 1.04 -15.26
C PHE A 353 14.73 -0.06 -15.83
N LEU A 354 14.69 -1.25 -15.22
CA LEU A 354 15.49 -2.37 -15.69
C LEU A 354 14.93 -2.97 -16.99
N PRO A 355 15.80 -3.38 -17.94
CA PRO A 355 15.36 -4.00 -19.18
C PRO A 355 14.75 -5.39 -18.95
N GLU A 356 13.84 -5.81 -19.83
CA GLU A 356 13.13 -7.08 -19.77
C GLU A 356 14.05 -8.29 -19.60
N SER A 357 15.23 -8.27 -20.21
CA SER A 357 16.22 -9.35 -20.11
C SER A 357 16.76 -9.57 -18.70
N ILE A 358 16.97 -8.48 -17.95
CA ILE A 358 17.39 -8.54 -16.54
C ILE A 358 16.26 -9.06 -15.68
N MET A 359 15.01 -8.62 -15.95
CA MET A 359 13.83 -9.08 -15.23
C MET A 359 13.65 -10.61 -15.37
N ILE A 360 13.76 -11.14 -16.58
CA ILE A 360 13.68 -12.57 -16.85
C ILE A 360 14.79 -13.35 -16.15
N ALA A 361 16.03 -12.83 -16.20
CA ALA A 361 17.16 -13.45 -15.54
C ALA A 361 17.00 -13.47 -14.00
N ALA A 362 16.44 -12.42 -13.42
CA ALA A 362 16.13 -12.34 -11.99
C ALA A 362 15.07 -13.35 -11.57
N VAL A 363 13.99 -13.49 -12.35
CA VAL A 363 12.95 -14.49 -12.09
C VAL A 363 13.53 -15.91 -12.14
N LYS A 364 14.36 -16.20 -13.15
CA LYS A 364 15.03 -17.49 -13.27
C LYS A 364 15.96 -17.76 -12.07
N PHE A 365 16.74 -16.76 -11.66
CA PHE A 365 17.64 -16.89 -10.50
C PHE A 365 16.86 -17.19 -9.20
N GLY A 366 15.75 -16.49 -8.94
CA GLY A 366 14.86 -16.76 -7.80
C GLY A 366 14.20 -18.15 -7.89
N HIS A 367 13.73 -18.54 -9.07
CA HIS A 367 13.09 -19.83 -9.29
C HIS A 367 14.05 -21.01 -9.09
N ASP A 368 15.33 -20.88 -9.44
CA ASP A 368 16.33 -21.94 -9.21
C ASP A 368 16.49 -22.24 -7.71
N ALA A 369 16.40 -21.24 -6.83
CA ALA A 369 16.40 -21.45 -5.38
C ALA A 369 15.06 -22.06 -4.88
N ILE A 370 13.92 -21.68 -5.48
CA ILE A 370 12.61 -22.25 -5.17
C ILE A 370 12.58 -23.76 -5.43
N LYS A 371 13.23 -24.24 -6.49
CA LYS A 371 13.33 -25.67 -6.81
C LYS A 371 13.91 -26.46 -5.65
N VAL A 372 15.00 -25.98 -5.05
CA VAL A 372 15.67 -26.63 -3.91
C VAL A 372 14.73 -26.70 -2.68
N MET A 373 14.01 -25.62 -2.41
CA MET A 373 13.04 -25.59 -1.31
C MET A 373 11.87 -26.55 -1.55
N CYS A 374 11.34 -26.59 -2.76
CA CYS A 374 10.24 -27.49 -3.12
C CYS A 374 10.66 -28.95 -3.01
N GLU A 375 11.87 -29.34 -3.42
CA GLU A 375 12.43 -30.69 -3.23
C GLU A 375 12.49 -31.06 -1.75
N GLY A 376 12.97 -30.12 -0.90
CA GLY A 376 12.96 -30.30 0.56
C GLY A 376 11.55 -30.47 1.12
N LEU A 377 10.59 -29.66 0.67
CA LEU A 377 9.18 -29.74 1.09
C LEU A 377 8.52 -31.04 0.63
N GLU A 378 8.85 -31.56 -0.55
CA GLU A 378 8.37 -32.90 -0.99
C GLU A 378 8.80 -34.00 -0.01
N GLU A 379 10.08 -34.04 0.38
CA GLU A 379 10.59 -35.02 1.35
C GLU A 379 9.98 -34.79 2.75
N PHE A 380 9.81 -33.54 3.16
CA PHE A 380 9.15 -33.20 4.42
C PHE A 380 7.69 -33.66 4.42
N GLY A 381 6.95 -33.44 3.32
CA GLY A 381 5.58 -33.94 3.16
C GLY A 381 5.47 -35.48 3.19
N LYS A 382 6.46 -36.20 2.65
CA LYS A 382 6.53 -37.67 2.74
C LYS A 382 6.72 -38.14 4.18
N ALA A 383 7.47 -37.37 4.98
CA ALA A 383 7.77 -37.73 6.37
C ALA A 383 6.59 -37.46 7.33
N VAL A 384 5.85 -36.34 7.11
CA VAL A 384 4.89 -35.86 8.11
C VAL A 384 3.52 -35.48 7.54
N GLY A 385 3.36 -35.43 6.23
CA GLY A 385 2.13 -35.04 5.55
C GLY A 385 0.96 -35.96 5.85
N LYS A 386 -0.22 -35.37 5.99
CA LYS A 386 -1.48 -36.12 6.09
C LYS A 386 -1.93 -36.56 4.71
N THR A 387 -2.72 -37.64 4.66
CA THR A 387 -3.37 -38.08 3.41
C THR A 387 -4.32 -36.99 2.94
N LYS A 388 -4.18 -36.56 1.68
CA LYS A 388 -5.01 -35.55 1.07
C LYS A 388 -6.45 -36.01 0.93
N ASN A 389 -7.40 -35.11 1.25
CA ASN A 389 -8.83 -35.41 1.21
C ASN A 389 -9.43 -35.05 -0.16
N TYR A 390 -9.41 -35.99 -1.09
CA TYR A 390 -10.07 -35.86 -2.39
C TYR A 390 -11.53 -36.36 -2.38
N ASN A 391 -11.97 -37.01 -1.28
CA ASN A 391 -13.29 -37.71 -1.26
C ASN A 391 -14.46 -36.73 -1.13
N THR A 392 -14.21 -35.48 -0.73
CA THR A 392 -15.23 -34.46 -0.51
C THR A 392 -15.22 -33.36 -1.59
N LEU A 393 -14.55 -33.59 -2.71
CA LEU A 393 -14.56 -32.69 -3.84
C LEU A 393 -15.96 -32.68 -4.49
N SER A 394 -16.45 -31.48 -4.80
CA SER A 394 -17.64 -31.31 -5.61
C SER A 394 -17.29 -31.51 -7.08
N THR A 395 -17.63 -32.70 -7.62
CA THR A 395 -17.39 -33.01 -9.04
C THR A 395 -18.66 -32.75 -9.85
N PRO A 396 -18.54 -32.17 -11.07
CA PRO A 396 -19.70 -32.02 -11.95
C PRO A 396 -20.31 -33.37 -12.31
N PRO A 397 -21.64 -33.44 -12.53
CA PRO A 397 -22.28 -34.67 -12.99
C PRO A 397 -21.70 -35.17 -14.30
N GLU A 398 -21.66 -36.47 -14.46
CA GLU A 398 -21.19 -37.13 -15.68
C GLU A 398 -22.06 -36.71 -16.89
N GLY A 399 -21.44 -36.38 -18.03
CA GLY A 399 -22.14 -35.96 -19.25
C GLY A 399 -22.64 -34.51 -19.24
N LEU A 400 -22.41 -33.74 -18.15
CA LEU A 400 -22.90 -32.38 -18.08
C LEU A 400 -22.20 -31.44 -19.09
N GLN A 401 -20.87 -31.58 -19.26
CA GLN A 401 -20.13 -30.76 -20.19
C GLN A 401 -20.58 -30.96 -21.63
N GLU A 402 -20.76 -32.22 -22.04
CA GLU A 402 -21.27 -32.57 -23.36
C GLU A 402 -22.69 -32.05 -23.63
N ALA A 403 -23.55 -32.01 -22.60
CA ALA A 403 -24.89 -31.46 -22.72
C ALA A 403 -24.87 -29.95 -22.88
N VAL A 404 -24.02 -29.23 -22.13
CA VAL A 404 -23.81 -27.80 -22.25
C VAL A 404 -23.25 -27.45 -23.64
N ASP A 405 -22.26 -28.22 -24.08
CA ASP A 405 -21.62 -28.02 -25.38
C ASP A 405 -22.64 -28.19 -26.51
N ALA A 406 -23.43 -29.25 -26.47
CA ALA A 406 -24.46 -29.52 -27.48
C ALA A 406 -25.54 -28.42 -27.58
N PHE A 407 -25.87 -27.79 -26.45
CA PHE A 407 -26.91 -26.73 -26.41
C PHE A 407 -26.37 -25.35 -26.77
N ALA A 408 -25.14 -25.00 -26.36
CA ALA A 408 -24.66 -23.61 -26.35
C ALA A 408 -23.49 -23.32 -27.29
N MET A 409 -22.77 -24.32 -27.80
CA MET A 409 -21.55 -24.11 -28.60
C MET A 409 -21.78 -23.20 -29.81
N GLU A 410 -22.77 -23.50 -30.66
CA GLU A 410 -23.09 -22.72 -31.84
C GLU A 410 -23.47 -21.27 -31.50
N LYS A 411 -24.22 -21.09 -30.42
CA LYS A 411 -24.63 -19.74 -29.95
C LYS A 411 -23.48 -18.92 -29.39
N VAL A 412 -22.52 -19.57 -28.74
CA VAL A 412 -21.27 -18.92 -28.27
C VAL A 412 -20.42 -18.49 -29.45
N ASP A 413 -20.32 -19.35 -30.49
CA ASP A 413 -19.58 -19.00 -31.70
C ASP A 413 -20.22 -17.83 -32.45
N GLU A 414 -21.55 -17.80 -32.56
CA GLU A 414 -22.28 -16.66 -33.13
C GLU A 414 -22.07 -15.38 -32.32
N MET A 415 -22.09 -15.48 -30.99
CA MET A 415 -21.85 -14.35 -30.10
C MET A 415 -20.42 -13.79 -30.27
N TYR A 416 -19.40 -14.65 -30.30
CA TYR A 416 -18.02 -14.23 -30.52
C TYR A 416 -17.76 -13.68 -31.93
N ALA A 417 -18.43 -14.21 -32.94
CA ALA A 417 -18.33 -13.69 -34.31
C ALA A 417 -18.94 -12.27 -34.45
N ALA A 418 -19.97 -11.97 -33.63
CA ALA A 418 -20.62 -10.66 -33.59
C ALA A 418 -19.95 -9.68 -32.60
N GLY A 419 -19.04 -10.14 -31.74
CA GLY A 419 -18.51 -9.41 -30.59
C GLY A 419 -17.79 -8.10 -30.94
N GLY A 420 -17.18 -7.98 -32.13
CA GLY A 420 -16.52 -6.76 -32.58
C GLY A 420 -17.46 -5.56 -32.88
N GLU A 421 -18.77 -5.79 -32.92
CA GLU A 421 -19.81 -4.79 -33.17
C GLU A 421 -20.65 -4.42 -31.95
N MET A 422 -20.46 -5.12 -30.81
CA MET A 422 -21.27 -4.95 -29.61
C MET A 422 -20.55 -4.14 -28.51
N ALA A 423 -21.28 -3.22 -27.86
CA ALA A 423 -20.83 -2.57 -26.64
C ALA A 423 -20.82 -3.57 -25.47
N LYS A 424 -20.02 -3.28 -24.40
CA LYS A 424 -19.86 -4.13 -23.20
C LYS A 424 -21.21 -4.57 -22.59
N ASP A 425 -22.10 -3.60 -22.40
CA ASP A 425 -23.41 -3.86 -21.76
C ASP A 425 -24.28 -4.77 -22.62
N GLU A 426 -24.21 -4.63 -23.94
CA GLU A 426 -24.91 -5.48 -24.89
C GLU A 426 -24.33 -6.90 -24.91
N ALA A 427 -23.00 -7.02 -25.02
CA ALA A 427 -22.30 -8.30 -24.96
C ALA A 427 -22.55 -9.02 -23.64
N GLY A 428 -22.48 -8.29 -22.51
CA GLY A 428 -22.79 -8.82 -21.16
C GLY A 428 -24.25 -9.28 -21.03
N SER A 429 -25.18 -8.57 -21.64
CA SER A 429 -26.60 -8.92 -21.65
C SER A 429 -26.87 -10.18 -22.46
N VAL A 430 -26.26 -10.30 -23.65
CA VAL A 430 -26.34 -11.49 -24.52
C VAL A 430 -25.78 -12.70 -23.81
N MET A 431 -24.58 -12.59 -23.20
CA MET A 431 -23.94 -13.67 -22.46
C MET A 431 -24.77 -14.13 -21.25
N SER A 432 -25.29 -13.16 -20.47
CA SER A 432 -26.13 -13.46 -19.30
C SER A 432 -27.44 -14.13 -19.69
N THR A 433 -28.02 -13.72 -20.82
CA THR A 433 -29.24 -14.32 -21.37
C THR A 433 -28.99 -15.75 -21.84
N LEU A 434 -27.88 -15.98 -22.57
CA LEU A 434 -27.48 -17.31 -23.01
C LEU A 434 -27.21 -18.22 -21.80
N GLN A 435 -26.43 -17.76 -20.79
CA GLN A 435 -26.19 -18.53 -19.59
C GLN A 435 -27.49 -18.92 -18.86
N ARG A 436 -28.44 -17.98 -18.79
CA ARG A 436 -29.76 -18.25 -18.19
C ARG A 436 -30.52 -19.31 -18.97
N SER A 437 -30.53 -19.24 -20.28
CA SER A 437 -31.21 -20.25 -21.13
C SER A 437 -30.61 -21.64 -21.00
N VAL A 438 -29.28 -21.74 -20.85
CA VAL A 438 -28.58 -23.01 -20.58
C VAL A 438 -29.02 -23.60 -19.22
N VAL A 439 -29.08 -22.73 -18.18
CA VAL A 439 -29.50 -23.16 -16.83
C VAL A 439 -30.97 -23.57 -16.82
N GLU A 440 -31.86 -22.86 -17.52
CA GLU A 440 -33.28 -23.17 -17.60
C GLU A 440 -33.55 -24.50 -18.33
N GLU A 441 -32.87 -24.73 -19.46
CA GLU A 441 -33.06 -25.94 -20.27
C GLU A 441 -32.47 -27.19 -19.61
N LEU A 442 -31.23 -27.09 -19.08
CA LEU A 442 -30.56 -28.27 -18.51
C LEU A 442 -30.84 -28.49 -17.02
N GLY A 443 -31.10 -27.43 -16.27
CA GLY A 443 -31.29 -27.46 -14.80
C GLY A 443 -32.71 -27.21 -14.32
N GLY A 444 -33.68 -27.00 -15.24
CA GLY A 444 -35.08 -26.88 -14.91
C GLY A 444 -35.68 -28.20 -14.34
N GLU A 445 -36.94 -28.16 -13.85
CA GLU A 445 -37.59 -29.33 -13.24
C GLU A 445 -37.62 -30.53 -14.19
N ASP A 446 -37.80 -30.31 -15.50
CA ASP A 446 -37.86 -31.35 -16.55
C ASP A 446 -36.49 -31.55 -17.25
N GLY A 447 -35.45 -30.82 -16.85
CA GLY A 447 -34.13 -30.89 -17.46
C GLY A 447 -33.33 -32.12 -17.01
N PRO A 448 -32.29 -32.51 -17.74
CA PRO A 448 -31.46 -33.69 -17.42
C PRO A 448 -30.66 -33.55 -16.11
N TYR A 449 -30.42 -32.33 -15.61
CA TYR A 449 -29.62 -32.03 -14.41
C TYR A 449 -30.35 -31.10 -13.45
N PRO A 450 -31.53 -31.50 -12.89
CA PRO A 450 -32.30 -30.68 -12.00
C PRO A 450 -31.49 -30.30 -10.76
N GLU A 451 -31.64 -29.05 -10.28
CA GLU A 451 -30.95 -28.49 -9.11
C GLU A 451 -29.43 -28.29 -9.26
N GLN A 452 -28.86 -28.56 -10.44
CA GLN A 452 -27.40 -28.43 -10.73
C GLN A 452 -27.02 -27.08 -11.37
N ALA A 453 -27.79 -26.02 -11.12
CA ALA A 453 -27.58 -24.71 -11.77
C ALA A 453 -26.13 -24.17 -11.64
N LYS A 454 -25.43 -24.47 -10.54
CA LYS A 454 -24.04 -24.05 -10.34
C LYS A 454 -23.07 -24.83 -11.21
N ALA A 455 -23.19 -26.16 -11.26
CA ALA A 455 -22.38 -27.00 -12.10
C ALA A 455 -22.57 -26.66 -13.58
N ILE A 456 -23.82 -26.37 -14.00
CA ILE A 456 -24.14 -25.91 -15.36
C ILE A 456 -23.44 -24.59 -15.68
N LYS A 457 -23.47 -23.62 -14.75
CA LYS A 457 -22.75 -22.33 -14.93
C LYS A 457 -21.24 -22.53 -15.05
N SER A 458 -20.65 -23.44 -14.26
CA SER A 458 -19.21 -23.77 -14.36
C SER A 458 -18.89 -24.40 -15.72
N ALA A 459 -19.66 -25.40 -16.15
CA ALA A 459 -19.50 -26.04 -17.45
C ALA A 459 -19.69 -25.07 -18.61
N PHE A 460 -20.62 -24.10 -18.50
CA PHE A 460 -20.78 -23.03 -19.49
C PHE A 460 -19.57 -22.10 -19.52
N LYS A 461 -19.00 -21.76 -18.37
CA LYS A 461 -17.77 -20.98 -18.29
C LYS A 461 -16.60 -21.70 -18.95
N ASP A 462 -16.50 -23.02 -18.79
CA ASP A 462 -15.48 -23.85 -19.43
C ASP A 462 -15.66 -23.91 -20.95
N LEU A 463 -16.90 -23.96 -21.43
CA LEU A 463 -17.20 -23.81 -22.86
C LEU A 463 -16.72 -22.47 -23.40
N LEU A 464 -17.03 -21.35 -22.72
CA LEU A 464 -16.61 -20.01 -23.13
C LEU A 464 -15.07 -19.93 -23.27
N CYS A 465 -14.32 -20.46 -22.28
CA CYS A 465 -12.85 -20.45 -22.34
C CYS A 465 -12.30 -21.24 -23.53
N ARG A 466 -12.80 -22.46 -23.75
CA ARG A 466 -12.37 -23.30 -24.88
C ARG A 466 -12.68 -22.63 -26.22
N ARG A 467 -13.87 -22.04 -26.36
CA ARG A 467 -14.25 -21.34 -27.59
C ARG A 467 -13.42 -20.08 -27.84
N MET A 468 -13.07 -19.34 -26.77
CA MET A 468 -12.19 -18.18 -26.88
C MET A 468 -10.78 -18.57 -27.33
N PHE A 469 -10.20 -19.65 -26.76
CA PHE A 469 -8.92 -20.21 -27.19
C PHE A 469 -8.95 -20.64 -28.66
N GLU A 470 -9.96 -21.40 -29.06
CA GLU A 470 -10.17 -21.88 -30.44
C GLU A 470 -10.30 -20.70 -31.44
N LEU A 471 -11.06 -19.66 -31.07
CA LEU A 471 -11.21 -18.46 -31.89
C LEU A 471 -9.85 -17.78 -32.11
N GLY A 472 -9.10 -17.53 -31.03
CA GLY A 472 -7.76 -16.95 -31.10
C GLY A 472 -6.80 -17.79 -31.95
N LYS A 473 -6.81 -19.12 -31.76
CA LYS A 473 -5.93 -20.05 -32.45
C LYS A 473 -6.23 -20.13 -33.95
N THR A 474 -7.50 -20.13 -34.32
CA THR A 474 -7.91 -20.35 -35.74
C THR A 474 -7.97 -19.07 -36.57
N THR A 475 -8.36 -17.95 -35.97
CA THR A 475 -8.62 -16.70 -36.67
C THR A 475 -7.57 -15.61 -36.37
N GLY A 476 -6.80 -15.73 -35.29
CA GLY A 476 -5.96 -14.66 -34.76
C GLY A 476 -6.77 -13.47 -34.23
N LYS A 477 -8.07 -13.66 -33.96
CA LYS A 477 -8.97 -12.63 -33.46
C LYS A 477 -9.46 -12.95 -32.05
N ARG A 478 -9.80 -11.91 -31.31
CA ARG A 478 -10.37 -11.97 -29.96
C ARG A 478 -11.88 -11.91 -30.00
N CYS A 479 -12.53 -12.14 -28.86
CA CYS A 479 -13.99 -12.09 -28.74
C CYS A 479 -14.59 -10.70 -29.00
N ASP A 480 -13.80 -9.63 -28.96
CA ASP A 480 -14.19 -8.26 -29.31
C ASP A 480 -13.72 -7.85 -30.72
N GLY A 481 -13.19 -8.77 -31.53
CA GLY A 481 -12.76 -8.57 -32.90
C GLY A 481 -11.35 -8.00 -33.10
N ARG A 482 -10.67 -7.56 -32.01
CA ARG A 482 -9.27 -7.12 -32.04
C ARG A 482 -8.32 -8.24 -32.45
N SER A 483 -7.12 -7.90 -32.92
CA SER A 483 -6.00 -8.84 -32.98
C SER A 483 -5.44 -9.16 -31.60
N LEU A 484 -4.61 -10.20 -31.48
CA LEU A 484 -4.10 -10.67 -30.19
C LEU A 484 -3.21 -9.66 -29.48
N ASP A 485 -2.52 -8.82 -30.26
CA ASP A 485 -1.56 -7.80 -29.82
C ASP A 485 -2.12 -6.36 -29.78
N GLU A 486 -3.38 -6.18 -30.19
CA GLU A 486 -4.01 -4.87 -30.33
C GLU A 486 -4.44 -4.30 -28.98
N VAL A 487 -4.06 -3.04 -28.72
CA VAL A 487 -4.48 -2.23 -27.58
C VAL A 487 -5.79 -1.52 -27.92
N ARG A 488 -6.71 -1.40 -26.97
CA ARG A 488 -7.96 -0.64 -27.13
C ARG A 488 -7.67 0.82 -27.42
N GLN A 489 -8.63 1.48 -28.08
CA GLN A 489 -8.55 2.92 -28.33
C GLN A 489 -8.31 3.68 -27.03
N ILE A 490 -7.39 4.64 -27.07
CA ILE A 490 -7.02 5.49 -25.94
C ILE A 490 -7.55 6.90 -26.21
N ASP A 491 -8.12 7.53 -25.17
CA ASP A 491 -8.54 8.92 -25.15
C ASP A 491 -8.06 9.57 -23.87
N ILE A 492 -7.41 10.74 -23.99
CA ILE A 492 -6.72 11.39 -22.87
C ILE A 492 -7.07 12.87 -22.83
N GLU A 493 -7.42 13.37 -21.64
CA GLU A 493 -7.56 14.79 -21.36
C GLU A 493 -6.72 15.17 -20.14
N ALA A 494 -5.81 16.14 -20.29
CA ALA A 494 -5.01 16.68 -19.19
C ALA A 494 -5.58 18.02 -18.70
N GLY A 495 -5.50 18.28 -17.39
CA GLY A 495 -5.94 19.54 -16.80
C GLY A 495 -7.46 19.70 -16.71
N ILE A 496 -8.21 18.61 -16.59
CA ILE A 496 -9.69 18.62 -16.60
C ILE A 496 -10.32 19.25 -15.33
N LEU A 497 -9.61 19.32 -14.23
CA LEU A 497 -10.12 19.82 -12.96
C LEU A 497 -9.46 21.15 -12.55
N PRO A 498 -10.22 22.26 -12.48
CA PRO A 498 -9.63 23.62 -12.39
C PRO A 498 -9.05 23.99 -11.03
N ARG A 499 -9.23 23.22 -9.97
CA ARG A 499 -8.81 23.57 -8.61
C ARG A 499 -7.73 22.65 -8.04
N VAL A 500 -7.52 21.49 -8.61
CA VAL A 500 -6.48 20.55 -8.20
C VAL A 500 -5.11 21.00 -8.72
N HIS A 501 -4.03 20.42 -8.21
CA HIS A 501 -2.68 20.79 -8.64
C HIS A 501 -2.32 20.21 -10.00
N GLY A 502 -2.79 19.01 -10.32
CA GLY A 502 -2.75 18.41 -11.65
C GLY A 502 -3.85 17.38 -11.78
N SER A 503 -4.32 17.14 -12.97
CA SER A 503 -5.38 16.17 -13.25
C SER A 503 -5.31 15.60 -14.65
N ALA A 504 -5.71 14.34 -14.79
CA ALA A 504 -5.87 13.69 -16.10
C ALA A 504 -7.09 12.78 -16.08
N LEU A 505 -7.80 12.76 -17.21
CA LEU A 505 -8.76 11.72 -17.55
C LEU A 505 -8.06 10.79 -18.53
N PHE A 506 -7.90 9.54 -18.16
CA PHE A 506 -7.34 8.51 -19.03
C PHE A 506 -8.39 7.45 -19.29
N THR A 507 -8.74 7.30 -20.56
CA THR A 507 -9.73 6.33 -21.03
C THR A 507 -9.08 5.35 -21.98
N ARG A 508 -9.26 4.04 -21.77
CA ARG A 508 -8.80 2.97 -22.66
C ARG A 508 -9.93 2.01 -22.90
N GLY A 509 -10.56 2.13 -24.10
CA GLY A 509 -11.85 1.49 -24.35
C GLY A 509 -12.88 1.90 -23.29
N GLU A 510 -13.45 0.93 -22.60
CA GLU A 510 -14.44 1.13 -21.53
C GLU A 510 -13.81 1.03 -20.13
N THR A 511 -12.56 1.48 -20.00
CA THR A 511 -11.87 1.60 -18.71
C THR A 511 -11.39 3.03 -18.55
N GLN A 512 -11.88 3.74 -17.53
CA GLN A 512 -11.63 5.16 -17.34
C GLN A 512 -11.17 5.45 -15.91
N ALA A 513 -10.12 6.27 -15.79
CA ALA A 513 -9.57 6.74 -14.53
C ALA A 513 -9.47 8.26 -14.51
N VAL A 514 -10.04 8.90 -13.50
CA VAL A 514 -9.79 10.30 -13.14
C VAL A 514 -8.64 10.32 -12.13
N ALA A 515 -7.49 10.78 -12.57
CA ALA A 515 -6.32 10.91 -11.71
C ALA A 515 -6.10 12.35 -11.30
N THR A 516 -5.71 12.59 -10.04
CA THR A 516 -5.35 13.91 -9.52
C THR A 516 -4.05 13.86 -8.75
N ALA A 517 -3.21 14.88 -8.93
CA ALA A 517 -1.97 15.06 -8.18
C ALA A 517 -2.13 16.22 -7.19
N THR A 518 -1.61 16.02 -5.98
CA THR A 518 -1.55 17.03 -4.92
C THR A 518 -0.13 17.13 -4.40
N LEU A 519 0.41 18.34 -4.41
CA LEU A 519 1.75 18.69 -3.95
C LEU A 519 1.66 19.44 -2.61
N GLY A 520 2.49 19.07 -1.65
CA GLY A 520 2.49 19.70 -0.34
C GLY A 520 3.86 19.67 0.33
N ASP A 521 3.94 20.16 1.55
CA ASP A 521 5.18 20.21 2.33
C ASP A 521 5.50 18.86 3.02
N SER A 522 6.65 18.82 3.69
CA SER A 522 7.11 17.63 4.43
C SER A 522 6.16 17.17 5.54
N GLY A 523 5.29 18.04 6.05
CA GLY A 523 4.25 17.70 7.03
C GLY A 523 3.15 16.79 6.45
N MET A 524 3.04 16.71 5.12
CA MET A 524 2.08 15.88 4.40
C MET A 524 2.62 14.48 4.07
N LYS A 525 3.88 14.15 4.42
CA LYS A 525 4.43 12.79 4.28
C LYS A 525 3.56 11.77 5.03
N GLN A 526 3.28 10.64 4.39
CA GLN A 526 2.53 9.55 5.02
C GLN A 526 3.43 8.85 6.05
N LYS A 527 2.95 8.74 7.30
CA LYS A 527 3.67 8.07 8.39
C LYS A 527 3.09 6.68 8.60
N ILE A 528 3.95 5.66 8.58
CA ILE A 528 3.58 4.25 8.69
C ILE A 528 4.40 3.61 9.81
N ASP A 529 3.72 3.05 10.82
CA ASP A 529 4.36 2.26 11.86
C ASP A 529 4.56 0.82 11.35
N LYS A 530 5.80 0.34 11.33
CA LYS A 530 6.18 -1.03 11.00
C LYS A 530 6.99 -1.66 12.13
N ILE A 531 7.22 -2.98 12.05
CA ILE A 531 8.13 -3.68 12.97
C ILE A 531 9.60 -3.27 12.80
N ASP A 532 9.96 -2.68 11.66
CA ASP A 532 11.27 -2.05 11.39
C ASP A 532 11.39 -0.63 11.99
N GLY A 533 10.31 -0.07 12.48
CA GLY A 533 10.22 1.30 12.96
C GLY A 533 9.20 2.14 12.18
N MET A 534 9.19 3.44 12.44
CA MET A 534 8.31 4.39 11.75
C MET A 534 8.98 4.87 10.47
N ILE A 535 8.35 4.61 9.34
CA ILE A 535 8.77 5.14 8.03
C ILE A 535 7.91 6.31 7.59
N GLN A 536 8.48 7.20 6.79
CA GLN A 536 7.78 8.33 6.17
C GLN A 536 7.87 8.22 4.66
N LYS A 537 6.71 8.09 4.01
CA LYS A 537 6.63 8.10 2.54
C LYS A 537 6.39 9.52 2.06
N ARG A 538 7.24 10.00 1.15
CA ARG A 538 7.10 11.26 0.42
C ARG A 538 6.03 11.16 -0.67
N PHE A 539 5.97 10.01 -1.35
CA PHE A 539 4.99 9.69 -2.39
C PHE A 539 4.05 8.58 -1.95
N TYR A 540 2.76 8.74 -2.21
CA TYR A 540 1.75 7.72 -1.97
C TYR A 540 0.57 7.89 -2.92
N LEU A 541 -0.04 6.74 -3.29
CA LEU A 541 -1.14 6.70 -4.23
C LEU A 541 -2.38 6.05 -3.62
N GLN A 542 -3.51 6.74 -3.68
CA GLN A 542 -4.81 6.21 -3.31
C GLN A 542 -5.61 5.79 -4.53
N TYR A 543 -5.94 4.52 -4.60
CA TYR A 543 -6.80 3.94 -5.62
C TYR A 543 -8.21 3.73 -5.06
N THR A 544 -9.23 4.14 -5.82
CA THR A 544 -10.64 4.02 -5.44
C THR A 544 -11.43 3.36 -6.56
N PHE A 545 -12.10 2.24 -6.22
CA PHE A 545 -12.91 1.46 -7.15
C PHE A 545 -14.34 1.34 -6.64
N PRO A 546 -15.21 2.34 -6.88
CA PRO A 546 -16.59 2.30 -6.41
C PRO A 546 -17.42 1.30 -7.23
N PRO A 547 -18.47 0.69 -6.66
CA PRO A 547 -19.34 -0.25 -7.38
C PRO A 547 -19.93 0.32 -8.67
N SER A 548 -20.13 1.63 -8.74
CA SER A 548 -20.67 2.32 -9.92
C SER A 548 -19.79 2.18 -11.17
N CYS A 549 -18.48 1.96 -11.03
CA CYS A 549 -17.58 1.82 -12.17
C CYS A 549 -17.81 0.54 -13.00
N VAL A 550 -18.56 -0.42 -12.45
CA VAL A 550 -19.01 -1.64 -13.13
C VAL A 550 -20.54 -1.70 -13.23
N GLY A 551 -21.25 -0.57 -13.03
CA GLY A 551 -22.71 -0.49 -13.11
C GLY A 551 -23.46 -1.15 -11.95
N GLU A 552 -22.80 -1.42 -10.83
CA GLU A 552 -23.38 -2.10 -9.67
C GLU A 552 -23.63 -1.14 -8.50
N THR A 553 -24.48 -1.59 -7.59
CA THR A 553 -24.66 -0.98 -6.27
C THR A 553 -23.95 -1.83 -5.23
N GLY A 554 -23.24 -1.21 -4.28
CA GLY A 554 -22.52 -1.92 -3.27
C GLY A 554 -22.17 -1.08 -2.05
N ARG A 555 -21.47 -1.70 -1.11
CA ARG A 555 -21.00 -1.01 0.10
C ARG A 555 -19.81 -0.15 -0.24
N VAL A 556 -19.88 1.13 0.10
CA VAL A 556 -18.75 2.06 0.06
C VAL A 556 -18.24 2.21 1.49
N GLY A 557 -16.94 2.10 1.68
CA GLY A 557 -16.33 2.15 3.01
C GLY A 557 -14.81 2.25 2.94
N MET A 558 -14.12 1.55 3.84
CA MET A 558 -12.66 1.48 3.82
C MET A 558 -12.16 0.67 2.62
N PRO A 559 -10.97 1.00 2.09
CA PRO A 559 -10.38 0.26 0.98
C PRO A 559 -10.32 -1.25 1.24
N GLY A 560 -10.79 -2.02 0.28
CA GLY A 560 -10.69 -3.48 0.30
C GLY A 560 -9.28 -3.97 -0.08
N ARG A 561 -9.00 -5.26 0.11
CA ARG A 561 -7.71 -5.87 -0.26
C ARG A 561 -7.34 -5.66 -1.73
N ARG A 562 -8.34 -5.60 -2.62
CA ARG A 562 -8.13 -5.33 -4.05
C ARG A 562 -7.68 -3.89 -4.27
N GLU A 563 -8.33 -2.93 -3.61
CA GLU A 563 -7.99 -1.50 -3.75
C GLU A 563 -6.59 -1.21 -3.21
N VAL A 564 -6.23 -1.76 -2.04
CA VAL A 564 -4.87 -1.67 -1.48
C VAL A 564 -3.83 -2.24 -2.45
N GLY A 565 -4.10 -3.43 -3.03
CA GLY A 565 -3.17 -4.07 -3.97
C GLY A 565 -2.99 -3.31 -5.28
N HIS A 566 -4.07 -2.77 -5.85
CA HIS A 566 -4.03 -1.99 -7.09
C HIS A 566 -3.37 -0.62 -6.88
N GLY A 567 -3.65 0.03 -5.73
CA GLY A 567 -3.01 1.29 -5.35
C GLY A 567 -1.50 1.13 -5.18
N ASN A 568 -1.06 0.11 -4.44
CA ASN A 568 0.36 -0.17 -4.25
C ASN A 568 1.09 -0.52 -5.57
N LEU A 569 0.43 -1.24 -6.49
CA LEU A 569 1.00 -1.54 -7.81
C LEU A 569 1.22 -0.25 -8.63
N ALA A 570 0.24 0.65 -8.67
CA ALA A 570 0.35 1.92 -9.38
C ALA A 570 1.36 2.88 -8.69
N GLU A 571 1.41 2.89 -7.36
CA GLU A 571 2.39 3.64 -6.57
C GLU A 571 3.82 3.23 -6.93
N ARG A 572 4.13 1.93 -6.86
CA ARG A 572 5.46 1.39 -7.20
C ARG A 572 5.86 1.64 -8.65
N ALA A 573 4.88 1.64 -9.57
CA ALA A 573 5.15 1.91 -10.97
C ALA A 573 5.66 3.33 -11.22
N LEU A 574 5.23 4.31 -10.41
CA LEU A 574 5.53 5.72 -10.59
C LEU A 574 6.72 6.21 -9.76
N ILE A 575 7.09 5.52 -8.68
CA ILE A 575 8.20 5.94 -7.78
C ILE A 575 9.50 6.20 -8.55
N PRO A 576 9.97 5.32 -9.46
CA PRO A 576 11.24 5.52 -10.15
C PRO A 576 11.26 6.73 -11.12
N ALA A 577 10.09 7.21 -11.52
CA ALA A 577 9.97 8.37 -12.41
C ALA A 577 9.95 9.70 -11.67
N LEU A 578 9.88 9.69 -10.34
CA LEU A 578 9.79 10.92 -9.55
C LEU A 578 11.18 11.57 -9.37
N PRO A 579 11.26 12.89 -9.39
CA PRO A 579 12.50 13.61 -9.10
C PRO A 579 12.93 13.40 -7.64
N ASP A 580 14.21 13.55 -7.35
CA ASP A 580 14.77 13.49 -6.00
C ASP A 580 14.18 14.55 -5.07
N GLU A 581 14.16 14.29 -3.76
CA GLU A 581 13.62 15.22 -2.76
C GLU A 581 14.41 16.54 -2.72
N ASP A 582 15.72 16.51 -2.96
CA ASP A 582 16.57 17.68 -2.96
C ASP A 582 16.27 18.61 -4.15
N SER A 583 15.96 18.04 -5.32
CA SER A 583 15.61 18.80 -6.53
C SER A 583 14.15 19.27 -6.54
N PHE A 584 13.25 18.49 -5.91
CA PHE A 584 11.82 18.77 -5.87
C PHE A 584 11.23 18.46 -4.48
N PRO A 585 11.33 19.39 -3.50
CA PRO A 585 11.08 19.14 -2.08
C PRO A 585 9.59 19.06 -1.70
N TYR A 586 8.77 18.47 -2.54
CA TYR A 586 7.34 18.31 -2.30
C TYR A 586 7.00 16.89 -1.85
N SER A 587 6.13 16.75 -0.89
CA SER A 587 5.36 15.53 -0.68
C SER A 587 4.29 15.43 -1.76
N ILE A 588 4.16 14.27 -2.36
CA ILE A 588 3.34 14.05 -3.55
C ILE A 588 2.26 13.01 -3.24
N ARG A 589 1.00 13.36 -3.46
CA ARG A 589 -0.11 12.43 -3.37
C ARG A 589 -0.82 12.33 -4.72
N VAL A 590 -1.02 11.09 -5.19
CA VAL A 590 -1.88 10.82 -6.34
C VAL A 590 -3.15 10.13 -5.86
N GLU A 591 -4.32 10.58 -6.38
CA GLU A 591 -5.59 9.87 -6.23
C GLU A 591 -6.06 9.41 -7.60
N SER A 592 -6.40 8.14 -7.72
CA SER A 592 -7.01 7.56 -8.91
C SER A 592 -8.41 7.06 -8.59
N LEU A 593 -9.41 7.73 -9.13
CA LEU A 593 -10.82 7.32 -9.07
C LEU A 593 -11.18 6.62 -10.37
N ILE A 594 -11.55 5.36 -10.28
CA ILE A 594 -12.03 4.58 -11.43
C ILE A 594 -13.51 4.90 -11.63
N THR A 595 -13.84 5.45 -12.79
CA THR A 595 -15.20 5.83 -13.18
C THR A 595 -15.88 4.78 -14.04
N GLU A 596 -15.09 4.04 -14.86
CA GLU A 596 -15.54 2.91 -15.67
C GLU A 596 -14.49 1.81 -15.67
N SER A 597 -14.90 0.54 -15.72
CA SER A 597 -13.97 -0.59 -15.73
C SER A 597 -14.45 -1.75 -16.58
N HIS A 598 -13.66 -2.07 -17.62
CA HIS A 598 -13.77 -3.28 -18.44
C HIS A 598 -12.40 -3.84 -18.79
N GLY A 599 -11.54 -4.02 -17.81
CA GLY A 599 -10.17 -4.47 -17.96
C GLY A 599 -9.29 -3.87 -16.88
N SER A 600 -7.98 -3.84 -17.06
CA SER A 600 -7.01 -3.43 -16.04
C SER A 600 -7.10 -1.95 -15.67
N SER A 601 -7.88 -1.64 -14.64
CA SER A 601 -8.02 -0.30 -14.08
C SER A 601 -6.76 0.17 -13.34
N SER A 602 -5.94 -0.76 -12.78
CA SER A 602 -4.66 -0.39 -12.16
C SER A 602 -3.66 0.17 -13.17
N MET A 603 -3.65 -0.34 -14.40
CA MET A 603 -2.78 0.18 -15.47
C MET A 603 -3.30 1.51 -16.04
N ALA A 604 -4.61 1.73 -16.05
CA ALA A 604 -5.18 3.05 -16.32
C ALA A 604 -4.79 4.07 -15.22
N SER A 605 -4.69 3.63 -13.95
CA SER A 605 -4.21 4.47 -12.85
C SER A 605 -2.73 4.84 -12.97
N VAL A 606 -1.88 3.95 -13.50
CA VAL A 606 -0.47 4.26 -13.80
C VAL A 606 -0.39 5.36 -14.86
N CYS A 607 -1.05 5.18 -16.00
CA CYS A 607 -1.02 6.16 -17.10
C CYS A 607 -1.64 7.50 -16.68
N GLY A 608 -2.83 7.48 -16.08
CA GLY A 608 -3.51 8.69 -15.59
C GLY A 608 -2.75 9.38 -14.46
N GLY A 609 -2.15 8.62 -13.55
CA GLY A 609 -1.31 9.13 -12.47
C GLY A 609 -0.04 9.81 -12.98
N CYS A 610 0.64 9.22 -13.97
CA CYS A 610 1.78 9.82 -14.65
C CYS A 610 1.41 11.16 -15.30
N LEU A 611 0.34 11.18 -16.07
CA LEU A 611 -0.16 12.41 -16.73
C LEU A 611 -0.59 13.48 -15.71
N ALA A 612 -1.24 13.10 -14.60
CA ALA A 612 -1.64 14.04 -13.56
C ALA A 612 -0.42 14.66 -12.84
N LEU A 613 0.66 13.90 -12.66
CA LEU A 613 1.94 14.40 -12.15
C LEU A 613 2.59 15.40 -13.13
N MET A 614 2.62 15.06 -14.41
CA MET A 614 3.14 15.94 -15.47
C MET A 614 2.30 17.23 -15.60
N ASP A 615 0.96 17.13 -15.48
CA ASP A 615 0.05 18.29 -15.48
C ASP A 615 0.23 19.17 -14.23
N ALA A 616 0.62 18.58 -13.10
CA ALA A 616 0.97 19.33 -11.88
C ALA A 616 2.34 20.04 -11.96
N GLY A 617 3.13 19.83 -13.00
CA GLY A 617 4.48 20.37 -13.14
C GLY A 617 5.54 19.62 -12.34
N VAL A 618 5.31 18.35 -11.97
CA VAL A 618 6.34 17.47 -11.43
C VAL A 618 7.32 17.13 -12.56
N PRO A 619 8.63 17.39 -12.41
CA PRO A 619 9.60 17.20 -13.49
C PRO A 619 9.91 15.71 -13.71
N ILE A 620 8.99 15.01 -14.34
CA ILE A 620 9.14 13.62 -14.74
C ILE A 620 9.93 13.57 -16.05
N GLU A 621 11.14 13.01 -16.00
CA GLU A 621 11.99 12.86 -17.20
C GLU A 621 11.62 11.64 -18.03
N ARG A 622 11.12 10.60 -17.39
CA ARG A 622 10.80 9.30 -18.00
C ARG A 622 9.34 8.93 -17.74
N PRO A 623 8.41 9.33 -18.64
CA PRO A 623 6.99 8.98 -18.50
C PRO A 623 6.76 7.47 -18.46
N VAL A 624 5.83 7.03 -17.62
CA VAL A 624 5.53 5.62 -17.36
C VAL A 624 4.14 5.28 -17.84
N ALA A 625 4.03 4.21 -18.65
CA ALA A 625 2.77 3.61 -19.06
C ALA A 625 2.63 2.19 -18.53
N GLY A 626 1.39 1.73 -18.37
CA GLY A 626 1.07 0.40 -17.88
C GLY A 626 0.14 -0.36 -18.84
N ILE A 627 0.40 -1.67 -19.00
CA ILE A 627 -0.40 -2.59 -19.81
C ILE A 627 -0.67 -3.88 -19.02
N ALA A 628 -1.82 -4.53 -19.29
CA ALA A 628 -2.16 -5.84 -18.77
C ALA A 628 -2.20 -6.87 -19.90
N MET A 629 -1.48 -7.96 -19.69
CA MET A 629 -1.38 -9.10 -20.61
C MET A 629 -2.19 -10.26 -20.09
N GLY A 630 -2.78 -11.03 -20.98
CA GLY A 630 -3.48 -12.28 -20.68
C GLY A 630 -2.90 -13.46 -21.39
N MET A 631 -3.33 -14.66 -20.99
CA MET A 631 -2.97 -15.91 -21.63
C MET A 631 -4.17 -16.84 -21.72
N LEU A 632 -4.33 -17.47 -22.85
CA LEU A 632 -5.28 -18.55 -23.08
C LEU A 632 -4.52 -19.85 -23.29
N LEU A 633 -4.98 -20.91 -22.64
CA LEU A 633 -4.47 -22.28 -22.76
C LEU A 633 -5.57 -23.21 -23.23
N ASP A 634 -5.19 -24.26 -23.97
CA ASP A 634 -6.08 -25.35 -24.35
C ASP A 634 -6.52 -26.14 -23.12
N ASP A 635 -5.58 -26.46 -22.25
CA ASP A 635 -5.81 -27.07 -20.93
C ASP A 635 -5.60 -26.03 -19.81
N LYS A 636 -6.66 -25.60 -19.16
CA LYS A 636 -6.62 -24.61 -18.06
C LYS A 636 -5.83 -25.07 -16.85
N GLY A 637 -5.71 -26.38 -16.60
CA GLY A 637 -5.03 -26.97 -15.44
C GLY A 637 -3.53 -27.12 -15.64
N GLY A 638 -3.01 -26.99 -16.87
CA GLY A 638 -1.62 -27.32 -17.19
C GLY A 638 -0.64 -26.17 -16.94
N VAL A 639 0.67 -26.50 -17.05
CA VAL A 639 1.73 -25.51 -17.17
C VAL A 639 1.70 -24.92 -18.60
N SER A 640 1.99 -23.62 -18.75
CA SER A 640 1.99 -22.96 -20.06
C SER A 640 2.91 -23.69 -21.06
N SER A 641 2.46 -23.75 -22.32
CA SER A 641 3.17 -24.42 -23.42
C SER A 641 3.45 -23.43 -24.56
N ASP A 642 4.17 -23.88 -25.57
CA ASP A 642 4.44 -23.12 -26.79
C ASP A 642 3.17 -22.70 -27.55
N ASP A 643 2.08 -23.47 -27.40
CA ASP A 643 0.76 -23.18 -27.98
C ASP A 643 -0.04 -22.11 -27.22
N ALA A 644 0.49 -21.60 -26.09
CA ALA A 644 -0.17 -20.55 -25.32
C ALA A 644 -0.37 -19.29 -26.17
N ILE A 645 -1.60 -18.75 -26.16
CA ILE A 645 -1.96 -17.51 -26.84
C ILE A 645 -1.84 -16.37 -25.85
N ILE A 646 -1.01 -15.36 -26.19
CA ILE A 646 -0.80 -14.16 -25.34
C ILE A 646 -1.66 -13.04 -25.91
N LEU A 647 -2.33 -12.32 -25.02
CA LEU A 647 -3.23 -11.21 -25.34
C LEU A 647 -2.69 -9.90 -24.73
N SER A 648 -2.64 -8.82 -25.53
CA SER A 648 -2.35 -7.46 -25.06
C SER A 648 -3.61 -6.76 -24.60
N ASP A 649 -3.52 -5.96 -23.56
CA ASP A 649 -4.60 -5.11 -23.04
C ASP A 649 -5.92 -5.86 -22.89
N ILE A 650 -5.94 -6.79 -21.92
CA ILE A 650 -7.06 -7.70 -21.71
C ILE A 650 -8.32 -7.02 -21.20
N LEU A 651 -9.46 -7.54 -21.66
CA LEU A 651 -10.78 -7.22 -21.14
C LEU A 651 -11.04 -7.89 -19.77
N GLY A 652 -12.01 -7.39 -19.04
CA GLY A 652 -12.46 -8.02 -17.80
C GLY A 652 -12.97 -9.46 -18.00
N THR A 653 -13.58 -9.76 -19.15
CA THR A 653 -14.00 -11.12 -19.52
C THR A 653 -12.82 -12.03 -19.80
N GLU A 654 -11.77 -11.53 -20.46
CA GLU A 654 -10.54 -12.27 -20.73
C GLU A 654 -9.70 -12.48 -19.45
N ASP A 655 -9.68 -11.53 -18.51
CA ASP A 655 -9.14 -11.75 -17.18
C ASP A 655 -9.95 -12.85 -16.45
N ALA A 656 -11.28 -12.78 -16.47
CA ALA A 656 -12.13 -13.74 -15.73
C ALA A 656 -12.04 -15.17 -16.30
N LEU A 657 -11.89 -15.31 -17.60
CA LEU A 657 -11.87 -16.58 -18.33
C LEU A 657 -10.45 -17.09 -18.63
N GLY A 658 -9.48 -16.20 -18.77
CA GLY A 658 -8.07 -16.54 -19.06
C GLY A 658 -7.34 -17.13 -17.88
N THR A 659 -6.12 -17.58 -18.14
CA THR A 659 -5.26 -18.27 -17.16
C THR A 659 -4.15 -17.39 -16.59
N MET A 660 -3.95 -16.16 -17.10
CA MET A 660 -2.93 -15.21 -16.68
C MET A 660 -3.49 -13.79 -16.65
N ASP A 661 -3.15 -13.04 -15.59
CA ASP A 661 -3.23 -11.58 -15.51
C ASP A 661 -1.83 -11.05 -15.20
N PHE A 662 -1.13 -10.56 -16.22
CA PHE A 662 0.24 -10.10 -16.13
C PHE A 662 0.32 -8.60 -16.42
N LYS A 663 0.58 -7.82 -15.40
CA LYS A 663 0.65 -6.36 -15.47
C LYS A 663 2.11 -5.93 -15.55
N VAL A 664 2.42 -5.08 -16.52
CA VAL A 664 3.75 -4.53 -16.74
C VAL A 664 3.64 -3.02 -16.92
N ALA A 665 4.46 -2.27 -16.18
CA ALA A 665 4.60 -0.84 -16.34
C ALA A 665 6.06 -0.45 -16.47
N GLY A 666 6.32 0.66 -17.16
CA GLY A 666 7.66 1.18 -17.40
C GLY A 666 7.66 2.29 -18.45
N ASP A 667 8.85 2.73 -18.81
CA ASP A 667 9.08 3.71 -19.86
C ASP A 667 9.38 3.04 -21.21
N ARG A 668 10.09 3.74 -22.10
CA ARG A 668 10.49 3.23 -23.41
C ARG A 668 11.63 2.22 -23.36
N GLU A 669 12.45 2.22 -22.30
CA GLU A 669 13.69 1.48 -22.19
C GLU A 669 13.65 0.34 -21.18
N GLY A 670 12.85 0.48 -20.11
CA GLY A 670 12.83 -0.47 -19.02
C GLY A 670 11.51 -0.55 -18.25
N ILE A 671 11.48 -1.47 -17.32
CA ILE A 671 10.33 -1.81 -16.48
C ILE A 671 10.50 -1.13 -15.12
N THR A 672 9.42 -0.53 -14.60
CA THR A 672 9.35 -0.01 -13.23
C THR A 672 8.59 -0.95 -12.29
N THR A 673 7.59 -1.68 -12.80
CA THR A 673 6.90 -2.72 -12.02
C THR A 673 6.32 -3.79 -12.92
N PHE A 674 6.25 -5.01 -12.40
CA PHE A 674 5.50 -6.08 -13.03
C PHE A 674 4.90 -7.01 -11.99
N GLN A 675 3.69 -7.48 -12.27
CA GLN A 675 2.91 -8.34 -11.38
C GLN A 675 2.27 -9.46 -12.18
N LEU A 676 2.56 -10.71 -11.80
CA LEU A 676 1.97 -11.90 -12.40
C LEU A 676 0.98 -12.55 -11.44
N ASP A 677 -0.23 -12.80 -11.92
CA ASP A 677 -1.26 -13.58 -11.25
C ASP A 677 -1.78 -14.66 -12.22
N ILE A 678 -1.71 -15.93 -11.83
CA ILE A 678 -2.10 -17.03 -12.71
C ILE A 678 -3.19 -17.90 -12.10
N LYS A 679 -3.94 -18.56 -12.98
CA LYS A 679 -5.05 -19.47 -12.64
C LYS A 679 -4.81 -20.89 -13.19
N CYS A 680 -3.55 -21.23 -13.51
CA CYS A 680 -3.08 -22.52 -13.98
C CYS A 680 -1.94 -23.05 -13.12
N GLU A 681 -1.37 -24.22 -13.43
CA GLU A 681 -0.28 -24.81 -12.64
C GLU A 681 1.06 -24.09 -12.74
N GLY A 682 1.21 -23.12 -13.66
CA GLY A 682 2.38 -22.27 -13.72
C GLY A 682 2.73 -21.73 -15.10
N LEU A 683 3.60 -20.72 -15.11
CA LEU A 683 4.14 -20.06 -16.30
C LEU A 683 5.59 -20.51 -16.51
N THR A 684 5.93 -20.91 -17.73
CA THR A 684 7.32 -21.15 -18.11
C THR A 684 8.05 -19.85 -18.41
N VAL A 685 9.39 -19.86 -18.28
CA VAL A 685 10.22 -18.68 -18.58
C VAL A 685 10.07 -18.26 -20.05
N ASP A 686 10.00 -19.21 -20.98
CA ASP A 686 9.87 -18.92 -22.42
C ASP A 686 8.54 -18.22 -22.74
N THR A 687 7.43 -18.64 -22.13
CA THR A 687 6.13 -17.95 -22.26
C THR A 687 6.16 -16.56 -21.64
N MET A 688 6.85 -16.39 -20.53
CA MET A 688 7.03 -15.08 -19.89
C MET A 688 7.83 -14.12 -20.80
N GLU A 689 8.89 -14.60 -21.43
CA GLU A 689 9.69 -13.80 -22.37
C GLU A 689 8.85 -13.28 -23.55
N ARG A 690 8.01 -14.15 -24.11
CA ARG A 690 7.05 -13.77 -25.17
C ARG A 690 6.05 -12.73 -24.67
N ALA A 691 5.52 -12.92 -23.47
CA ALA A 691 4.55 -11.99 -22.87
C ALA A 691 5.17 -10.61 -22.57
N LEU A 692 6.41 -10.57 -22.09
CA LEU A 692 7.14 -9.31 -21.82
C LEU A 692 7.45 -8.55 -23.10
N GLU A 693 7.88 -9.24 -24.15
CA GLU A 693 8.14 -8.57 -25.45
C GLU A 693 6.85 -7.99 -26.06
N GLN A 694 5.74 -8.74 -25.98
CA GLN A 694 4.45 -8.22 -26.46
C GLN A 694 3.94 -7.06 -25.59
N ALA A 695 4.18 -7.11 -24.25
CA ALA A 695 3.88 -6.02 -23.31
C ALA A 695 4.71 -4.77 -23.63
N ARG A 696 5.99 -4.94 -24.00
CA ARG A 696 6.87 -3.83 -24.39
C ARG A 696 6.30 -3.08 -25.61
N LEU A 697 5.87 -3.80 -26.63
CA LEU A 697 5.27 -3.19 -27.83
C LEU A 697 3.97 -2.43 -27.50
N GLY A 698 3.09 -3.02 -26.69
CA GLY A 698 1.87 -2.36 -26.24
C GLY A 698 2.13 -1.14 -25.35
N ARG A 699 3.15 -1.20 -24.47
CA ARG A 699 3.57 -0.07 -23.64
C ARG A 699 4.11 1.09 -24.48
N LEU A 700 4.91 0.83 -25.50
CA LEU A 700 5.40 1.85 -26.43
C LEU A 700 4.26 2.56 -27.14
N HIS A 701 3.25 1.83 -27.61
CA HIS A 701 2.06 2.42 -28.23
C HIS A 701 1.31 3.34 -27.24
N ILE A 702 1.11 2.90 -25.99
CA ILE A 702 0.43 3.72 -24.98
C ILE A 702 1.22 5.00 -24.68
N LEU A 703 2.56 4.92 -24.59
CA LEU A 703 3.42 6.09 -24.40
C LEU A 703 3.33 7.07 -25.59
N ASP A 704 3.22 6.57 -26.83
CA ASP A 704 3.05 7.43 -28.02
C ASP A 704 1.71 8.20 -27.95
N GLU A 705 0.63 7.58 -27.47
CA GLU A 705 -0.65 8.24 -27.25
C GLU A 705 -0.58 9.28 -26.11
N MET A 706 0.12 8.95 -24.99
CA MET A 706 0.32 9.90 -23.89
C MET A 706 1.14 11.11 -24.35
N ASP A 707 2.24 10.91 -25.07
CA ASP A 707 3.09 11.97 -25.61
C ASP A 707 2.34 12.87 -26.62
N SER A 708 1.35 12.33 -27.32
CA SER A 708 0.53 13.12 -28.26
C SER A 708 -0.29 14.22 -27.56
N VAL A 709 -0.62 14.03 -26.26
CA VAL A 709 -1.44 14.96 -25.46
C VAL A 709 -0.57 15.81 -24.53
N LEU A 710 0.42 15.20 -23.88
CA LEU A 710 1.29 15.91 -22.93
C LEU A 710 2.73 15.38 -23.06
N PRO A 711 3.49 15.90 -24.06
CA PRO A 711 4.84 15.39 -24.37
C PRO A 711 5.88 15.73 -23.30
N GLU A 712 5.67 16.77 -22.52
CA GLU A 712 6.57 17.23 -21.45
C GLU A 712 5.76 17.68 -20.24
N PRO A 713 6.30 17.57 -19.02
CA PRO A 713 5.68 18.15 -17.83
C PRO A 713 5.49 19.67 -18.00
N ARG A 714 4.46 20.22 -17.37
CA ARG A 714 4.23 21.67 -17.36
C ARG A 714 5.45 22.37 -16.73
N ALA A 715 5.93 23.40 -17.39
CA ALA A 715 7.12 24.14 -16.97
C ALA A 715 6.93 24.88 -15.63
N ASP A 716 5.72 25.35 -15.36
CA ASP A 716 5.38 26.12 -14.15
C ASP A 716 4.39 25.35 -13.27
N LEU A 717 4.62 25.39 -11.97
CA LEU A 717 3.65 24.89 -10.98
C LEU A 717 2.41 25.78 -10.99
N PRO A 718 1.19 25.22 -10.97
CA PRO A 718 -0.06 25.95 -10.85
C PRO A 718 -0.09 26.93 -9.68
N ASP A 719 -0.85 28.02 -9.78
CA ASP A 719 -1.01 29.01 -8.70
C ASP A 719 -1.65 28.42 -7.44
N THR A 720 -2.33 27.30 -7.56
CA THR A 720 -2.93 26.55 -6.45
C THR A 720 -1.91 25.76 -5.63
N VAL A 721 -0.71 25.52 -6.18
CA VAL A 721 0.37 24.81 -5.49
C VAL A 721 1.11 25.75 -4.53
N PRO A 722 1.23 25.39 -3.24
CA PRO A 722 2.04 26.18 -2.31
C PRO A 722 3.51 26.16 -2.75
N LYS A 723 4.15 27.30 -2.77
CA LYS A 723 5.58 27.43 -3.09
C LYS A 723 6.41 27.03 -1.87
N ILE A 724 7.49 26.26 -2.09
CA ILE A 724 8.41 25.79 -1.05
C ILE A 724 9.80 26.36 -1.31
N ALA A 725 10.42 26.87 -0.26
CA ALA A 725 11.83 27.21 -0.24
C ALA A 725 12.52 26.39 0.86
N GLN A 726 13.66 25.79 0.53
CA GLN A 726 14.47 25.02 1.46
C GLN A 726 15.88 25.60 1.51
N PHE A 727 16.40 25.79 2.72
CA PHE A 727 17.76 26.29 2.94
C PHE A 727 18.30 25.83 4.30
N GLY A 728 19.62 25.63 4.40
CA GLY A 728 20.27 25.21 5.63
C GLY A 728 20.72 26.37 6.52
N ILE A 729 20.66 26.15 7.82
CA ILE A 729 21.27 27.02 8.84
C ILE A 729 22.18 26.22 9.76
N PRO A 730 23.24 26.83 10.36
CA PRO A 730 24.02 26.13 11.38
C PRO A 730 23.15 25.67 12.56
N GLU A 731 23.38 24.45 13.04
CA GLU A 731 22.60 23.82 14.14
C GLU A 731 22.51 24.73 15.38
N GLU A 732 23.58 25.47 15.72
CA GLU A 732 23.62 26.44 16.82
C GLU A 732 22.56 27.55 16.72
N ASN A 733 22.01 27.80 15.53
CA ASN A 733 21.02 28.83 15.27
C ASN A 733 19.55 28.30 15.28
N ILE A 734 19.36 26.99 15.29
CA ILE A 734 18.02 26.36 15.34
C ILE A 734 17.20 26.93 16.51
N GLY A 735 17.82 27.02 17.69
CA GLY A 735 17.17 27.59 18.88
C GLY A 735 16.73 29.05 18.75
N LYS A 736 17.43 29.85 17.90
CA LYS A 736 17.07 31.26 17.65
C LYS A 736 15.85 31.36 16.72
N VAL A 737 15.78 30.51 15.73
CA VAL A 737 14.68 30.45 14.75
C VAL A 737 13.42 29.91 15.38
N ILE A 738 13.51 28.82 16.16
CA ILE A 738 12.36 28.25 16.89
C ILE A 738 11.91 29.17 18.03
N GLY A 739 12.85 29.73 18.77
CA GLY A 739 12.61 30.59 19.92
C GLY A 739 11.99 29.83 21.11
N PRO A 740 11.92 30.45 22.32
CA PRO A 740 11.42 29.85 23.54
C PRO A 740 9.98 29.33 23.37
N GLY A 741 9.80 28.00 23.46
CA GLY A 741 8.49 27.35 23.31
C GLY A 741 7.84 27.57 21.95
N GLY A 742 8.64 27.71 20.88
CA GLY A 742 8.15 27.87 19.51
C GLY A 742 7.53 29.26 19.24
N LYS A 743 7.82 30.26 20.02
CA LYS A 743 7.23 31.62 19.85
C LYS A 743 7.73 32.33 18.59
N GLN A 744 9.03 32.17 18.27
CA GLN A 744 9.64 32.87 17.14
C GLN A 744 9.14 32.29 15.81
N ILE A 745 9.16 30.98 15.67
CA ILE A 745 8.66 30.30 14.46
C ILE A 745 7.18 30.63 14.20
N ARG A 746 6.33 30.65 15.25
CA ARG A 746 4.93 31.06 15.12
C ARG A 746 4.75 32.50 14.70
N ALA A 747 5.59 33.40 15.23
CA ALA A 747 5.56 34.81 14.82
C ALA A 747 5.99 34.98 13.35
N ILE A 748 7.00 34.25 12.90
CA ILE A 748 7.43 34.25 11.49
C ILE A 748 6.29 33.74 10.58
N ILE A 749 5.63 32.67 10.94
CA ILE A 749 4.50 32.12 10.17
C ILE A 749 3.37 33.18 10.08
N GLU A 750 3.04 33.86 11.19
CA GLU A 750 1.95 34.85 11.25
C GLU A 750 2.33 36.14 10.53
N ASP A 751 3.54 36.68 10.77
CA ASP A 751 3.99 37.99 10.22
C ASP A 751 4.15 37.96 8.69
N PHE A 752 4.59 36.81 8.13
CA PHE A 752 4.79 36.63 6.70
C PHE A 752 3.64 35.86 6.02
N GLU A 753 2.57 35.51 6.75
CA GLU A 753 1.42 34.75 6.24
C GLU A 753 1.86 33.43 5.54
N LEU A 754 2.81 32.73 6.16
CA LEU A 754 3.26 31.43 5.65
C LEU A 754 2.20 30.37 5.90
N THR A 755 2.13 29.37 5.02
CA THR A 755 1.27 28.20 5.23
C THR A 755 1.87 27.29 6.30
N ASN A 756 3.19 27.08 6.25
CA ASN A 756 3.93 26.25 7.21
C ASN A 756 5.42 26.61 7.22
N MET A 757 6.10 26.22 8.29
CA MET A 757 7.54 26.32 8.42
C MET A 757 8.04 25.17 9.28
N ASN A 758 8.90 24.33 8.72
CA ASN A 758 9.54 23.21 9.41
C ASN A 758 11.04 23.50 9.58
N VAL A 759 11.59 23.06 10.69
CA VAL A 759 13.02 23.13 11.00
C VAL A 759 13.41 21.76 11.54
N ASP A 760 14.32 21.06 10.89
CA ASP A 760 14.83 19.78 11.34
C ASP A 760 15.98 19.89 12.34
N GLU A 761 16.44 18.75 12.83
CA GLU A 761 17.52 18.67 13.82
C GLU A 761 18.90 18.99 13.21
N GLU A 762 19.05 18.88 11.88
CA GLU A 762 20.27 19.16 11.14
C GLU A 762 20.38 20.63 10.68
N GLY A 763 19.34 21.43 10.93
CA GLY A 763 19.24 22.83 10.59
C GLY A 763 18.73 23.13 9.19
N SER A 764 18.11 22.16 8.50
CA SER A 764 17.38 22.43 7.27
C SER A 764 16.03 23.09 7.59
N ILE A 765 15.75 24.20 6.94
CA ILE A 765 14.51 24.97 7.07
C ILE A 765 13.72 24.85 5.79
N GLN A 766 12.48 24.40 5.90
CA GLN A 766 11.51 24.41 4.82
C GLN A 766 10.41 25.41 5.11
N ILE A 767 10.25 26.40 4.22
CA ILE A 767 9.20 27.42 4.29
C ILE A 767 8.19 27.15 3.19
N THR A 768 6.93 27.15 3.55
CA THR A 768 5.81 26.94 2.61
C THR A 768 4.89 28.16 2.61
N ALA A 769 4.59 28.73 1.43
CA ALA A 769 3.66 29.86 1.29
C ALA A 769 2.97 29.85 -0.08
N MET A 770 1.76 30.41 -0.15
CA MET A 770 1.06 30.64 -1.41
C MET A 770 1.64 31.79 -2.22
N ASN A 771 2.41 32.68 -1.57
CA ASN A 771 2.99 33.87 -2.18
C ASN A 771 4.51 33.84 -2.11
N SER A 772 5.19 33.74 -3.25
CA SER A 772 6.65 33.69 -3.35
C SER A 772 7.35 34.90 -2.77
N THR A 773 6.77 36.12 -2.92
CA THR A 773 7.35 37.33 -2.37
C THR A 773 7.37 37.30 -0.83
N LYS A 774 6.31 36.80 -0.19
CA LYS A 774 6.27 36.65 1.28
C LYS A 774 7.24 35.60 1.77
N MET A 775 7.39 34.52 1.02
CA MET A 775 8.37 33.48 1.30
C MET A 775 9.82 34.00 1.24
N GLU A 776 10.19 34.72 0.19
CA GLU A 776 11.50 35.37 0.08
C GLU A 776 11.76 36.42 1.20
N MET A 777 10.71 37.13 1.61
CA MET A 777 10.83 38.06 2.74
C MET A 777 11.08 37.33 4.07
N ALA A 778 10.40 36.19 4.29
CA ALA A 778 10.61 35.34 5.46
C ALA A 778 12.03 34.75 5.47
N GLU A 779 12.50 34.24 4.34
CA GLU A 779 13.87 33.71 4.18
C GLU A 779 14.90 34.80 4.53
N LYS A 780 14.80 35.97 3.93
CA LYS A 780 15.70 37.11 4.23
C LYS A 780 15.66 37.50 5.72
N PHE A 781 14.46 37.53 6.31
CA PHE A 781 14.31 37.82 7.73
C PHE A 781 15.02 36.77 8.61
N ILE A 782 14.88 35.46 8.28
CA ILE A 782 15.55 34.35 9.00
C ILE A 782 17.07 34.47 8.85
N GLN A 783 17.57 34.75 7.64
CA GLN A 783 18.98 34.96 7.40
C GLN A 783 19.54 36.18 8.16
N GLU A 784 18.77 37.28 8.29
CA GLU A 784 19.11 38.44 9.10
C GLU A 784 19.08 38.12 10.60
N LEU A 785 18.09 37.35 11.06
CA LEU A 785 17.95 36.90 12.46
C LEU A 785 19.18 36.08 12.89
N ILE A 786 19.72 35.25 12.00
CA ILE A 786 20.92 34.41 12.22
C ILE A 786 22.17 35.29 12.22
N LYS A 787 22.28 36.25 11.27
CA LYS A 787 23.44 37.18 11.14
C LYS A 787 23.46 38.27 12.21
N GLY A 788 22.36 38.55 12.87
CA GLY A 788 22.16 39.69 13.77
C GLY A 788 22.92 39.66 15.09
N ASP A 789 23.80 38.70 15.33
CA ASP A 789 24.65 38.62 16.53
C ASP A 789 26.08 39.13 16.34
N SER A 790 26.42 39.70 15.16
CA SER A 790 27.75 40.22 14.91
C SER A 790 27.78 41.69 14.54
N GLY A 791 27.02 42.57 15.20
CA GLY A 791 27.26 43.99 15.01
C GLY A 791 26.05 44.92 15.11
N GLY A 792 26.03 45.63 16.13
CA GLY A 792 25.07 46.55 16.65
C GLY A 792 24.41 47.57 15.73
N ARG A 793 23.32 48.11 16.27
CA ARG A 793 22.65 49.41 16.10
C ARG A 793 21.68 49.60 14.94
N GLY A 794 20.45 49.83 15.38
CA GLY A 794 19.72 50.98 14.87
C GLY A 794 18.23 50.85 14.79
N GLY A 795 17.55 51.23 15.79
CA GLY A 795 16.49 52.25 15.62
C GLY A 795 15.04 51.80 15.42
N GLY A 796 14.25 51.95 16.48
CA GLY A 796 13.01 52.57 16.22
C GLY A 796 11.79 52.25 17.06
N ARG A 797 11.59 52.93 18.14
CA ARG A 797 10.32 53.38 18.74
C ARG A 797 9.24 52.42 19.22
N GLY A 798 9.13 52.43 20.57
CA GLY A 798 7.91 52.08 21.27
C GLY A 798 8.08 51.92 22.77
N GLY A 799 7.90 52.98 23.50
CA GLY A 799 7.88 53.26 24.88
C GLY A 799 7.72 52.18 25.95
N GLY A 800 8.67 52.20 26.89
CA GLY A 800 8.55 51.52 28.17
C GLY A 800 9.84 51.70 28.98
N ARG A 801 9.85 52.60 29.91
CA ARG A 801 10.97 52.92 30.83
C ARG A 801 11.57 51.65 31.46
N GLY A 802 12.82 51.38 31.19
CA GLY A 802 13.69 50.48 31.97
C GLY A 802 15.14 50.86 31.64
N GLY A 803 15.88 51.30 32.63
CA GLY A 803 17.27 51.72 32.53
C GLY A 803 18.22 50.60 32.06
N PRO A 804 19.51 50.92 31.74
CA PRO A 804 20.44 49.94 31.22
C PRO A 804 20.62 48.78 32.19
N ARG A 805 20.34 47.55 31.71
CA ARG A 805 20.69 46.32 32.43
C ARG A 805 22.21 46.14 32.26
N GLU A 806 22.94 46.43 33.34
CA GLU A 806 24.30 45.95 33.53
C GLU A 806 24.34 44.43 33.31
N ALA A 807 25.40 43.96 32.66
CA ALA A 807 25.66 42.52 32.48
C ALA A 807 25.57 41.88 33.87
N ARG A 808 24.63 40.95 34.03
CA ARG A 808 24.52 40.21 35.30
C ARG A 808 25.81 39.41 35.49
N ALA A 809 26.45 39.65 36.63
CA ALA A 809 27.59 38.86 37.07
C ALA A 809 27.18 37.36 37.05
N GLN A 810 28.04 36.51 36.51
CA GLN A 810 27.84 35.07 36.55
C GLN A 810 28.25 34.51 37.92
N TYR A 811 27.59 33.43 38.33
CA TYR A 811 28.00 32.69 39.55
C TYR A 811 29.43 32.19 39.39
N VAL A 812 30.25 32.41 40.37
CA VAL A 812 31.66 31.95 40.45
C VAL A 812 31.80 31.18 41.75
N GLY A 813 31.47 29.90 41.74
CA GLY A 813 31.53 28.98 42.88
C GLY A 813 31.60 27.52 42.41
N PRO A 814 31.64 26.56 43.36
CA PRO A 814 31.64 25.13 42.99
C PRO A 814 30.31 24.75 42.37
N ASP A 815 30.35 23.89 41.38
CA ASP A 815 29.15 23.32 40.71
C ASP A 815 28.31 22.50 41.72
N ALA A 816 26.98 22.46 41.47
CA ALA A 816 26.09 21.56 42.21
C ALA A 816 26.40 20.10 41.83
N VAL A 817 26.47 19.23 42.86
CA VAL A 817 26.77 17.81 42.67
C VAL A 817 25.46 17.02 42.50
N GLU A 818 25.31 16.32 41.41
CA GLU A 818 24.18 15.49 41.10
C GLU A 818 23.94 14.43 42.23
N GLY A 819 22.68 14.22 42.61
CA GLY A 819 22.31 13.30 43.67
C GLY A 819 22.44 13.87 45.12
N THR A 820 22.91 15.11 45.26
CA THR A 820 23.06 15.78 46.57
C THR A 820 21.81 16.60 46.89
N VAL A 821 21.29 16.51 48.14
CA VAL A 821 20.14 17.30 48.58
C VAL A 821 20.62 18.65 49.10
N TYR A 822 20.18 19.70 48.45
CA TYR A 822 20.46 21.09 48.83
C TYR A 822 19.26 21.73 49.50
N LYS A 823 19.51 22.63 50.45
CA LYS A 823 18.46 23.55 50.95
C LYS A 823 18.61 24.87 50.22
N GLY A 824 17.63 25.21 49.41
CA GLY A 824 17.65 26.43 48.59
C GLY A 824 16.56 27.43 49.00
N LYS A 825 16.73 28.66 48.53
CA LYS A 825 15.75 29.73 48.68
C LYS A 825 15.03 29.95 47.36
N ILE A 826 13.70 29.96 47.35
CA ILE A 826 12.91 30.26 46.14
C ILE A 826 13.17 31.73 45.75
N THR A 827 13.64 31.91 44.53
CA THR A 827 13.98 33.21 43.92
C THR A 827 12.95 33.65 42.88
N GLY A 828 12.22 32.68 42.26
CA GLY A 828 11.19 32.95 41.28
C GLY A 828 10.10 31.91 41.28
N VAL A 829 8.84 32.29 41.04
CA VAL A 829 7.68 31.42 40.90
C VAL A 829 7.03 31.67 39.57
N HIS A 830 6.97 30.62 38.73
CA HIS A 830 6.43 30.68 37.38
C HIS A 830 5.40 29.55 37.16
N ASP A 831 4.57 29.64 36.13
CA ASP A 831 3.51 28.63 35.84
C ASP A 831 4.05 27.23 35.49
N PHE A 832 5.33 27.14 35.13
CA PHE A 832 6.01 25.86 34.79
C PHE A 832 6.90 25.34 35.92
N GLY A 833 7.11 26.06 37.03
CA GLY A 833 7.96 25.64 38.12
C GLY A 833 8.49 26.78 38.98
N VAL A 834 9.43 26.47 39.89
CA VAL A 834 10.07 27.43 40.78
C VAL A 834 11.57 27.47 40.54
N PHE A 835 12.15 28.66 40.54
CA PHE A 835 13.61 28.85 40.61
C PHE A 835 14.06 28.85 42.06
N VAL A 836 15.08 28.10 42.35
CA VAL A 836 15.60 27.94 43.72
C VAL A 836 17.11 28.21 43.69
N GLU A 837 17.56 29.18 44.49
CA GLU A 837 18.96 29.37 44.72
C GLU A 837 19.51 28.20 45.56
N ILE A 838 20.33 27.35 44.91
CA ILE A 838 20.85 26.09 45.47
C ILE A 838 22.13 26.34 46.30
N LEU A 839 22.97 27.21 45.78
CA LEU A 839 24.22 27.63 46.40
C LEU A 839 24.25 29.18 46.50
N PRO A 840 24.58 29.73 47.69
CA PRO A 840 24.54 31.17 47.87
C PRO A 840 25.62 31.86 47.04
N GLY A 841 25.33 33.07 46.57
CA GLY A 841 26.30 33.99 46.01
C GLY A 841 27.25 34.57 47.01
N ALA A 842 28.11 35.50 46.62
CA ALA A 842 29.04 36.18 47.49
C ALA A 842 28.29 37.04 48.55
N GLU A 843 28.79 37.02 49.82
CA GLU A 843 28.17 37.76 50.92
C GLU A 843 28.11 39.29 50.68
N ASP A 844 29.00 39.84 49.86
CA ASP A 844 29.03 41.24 49.47
C ASP A 844 28.09 41.59 48.29
N GLY A 845 27.36 40.61 47.74
CA GLY A 845 26.40 40.77 46.65
C GLY A 845 27.06 40.96 45.27
N SER A 846 28.40 40.78 45.17
CA SER A 846 29.13 40.93 43.89
C SER A 846 28.86 39.84 42.84
N THR A 847 28.51 38.65 43.27
CA THR A 847 28.13 37.51 42.39
C THR A 847 26.82 36.91 42.85
N PRO A 848 25.90 36.56 41.93
CA PRO A 848 24.63 35.88 42.27
C PRO A 848 24.88 34.45 42.73
N GLY A 849 23.92 33.87 43.46
CA GLY A 849 23.89 32.46 43.76
C GLY A 849 23.62 31.56 42.51
N LEU A 850 23.94 30.28 42.64
CA LEU A 850 23.60 29.27 41.65
C LEU A 850 22.11 28.93 41.79
N GLU A 851 21.33 29.22 40.73
CA GLU A 851 19.90 28.89 40.66
C GLU A 851 19.64 27.65 39.86
N GLY A 852 18.76 26.77 40.34
CA GLY A 852 18.21 25.62 39.64
C GLY A 852 16.71 25.75 39.46
N LEU A 853 16.18 25.18 38.35
CA LEU A 853 14.74 25.09 38.11
C LEU A 853 14.20 23.77 38.68
N CYS A 854 13.22 23.89 39.62
CA CYS A 854 12.38 22.76 40.00
C CYS A 854 11.07 22.83 39.18
N HIS A 855 10.90 21.91 38.23
CA HIS A 855 9.73 21.89 37.37
C HIS A 855 8.46 21.55 38.19
N VAL A 856 7.29 21.97 37.72
CA VAL A 856 6.01 21.75 38.40
C VAL A 856 5.70 20.29 38.70
N SER A 857 6.19 19.34 37.88
CA SER A 857 6.05 17.90 38.10
C SER A 857 6.84 17.37 39.30
N GLU A 858 7.87 18.09 39.74
CA GLU A 858 8.82 17.71 40.78
C GLU A 858 8.57 18.42 42.13
N LEU A 859 7.60 19.36 42.14
CA LEU A 859 7.28 20.12 43.36
C LEU A 859 6.53 19.31 44.42
N HIS A 860 5.74 18.33 43.97
CA HIS A 860 4.95 17.46 44.87
C HIS A 860 4.57 16.16 44.17
N VAL A 861 4.36 15.08 44.94
CA VAL A 861 3.91 13.76 44.45
C VAL A 861 2.58 13.84 43.70
N GLU A 862 1.70 14.79 44.12
CA GLU A 862 0.44 15.06 43.44
C GLU A 862 0.57 16.30 42.54
N ARG A 863 -0.13 16.33 41.40
CA ARG A 863 -0.08 17.42 40.44
C ARG A 863 -0.49 18.76 41.03
N VAL A 864 0.44 19.69 41.14
CA VAL A 864 0.19 21.07 41.57
C VAL A 864 -0.49 21.88 40.49
N ARG A 865 -1.74 22.34 40.74
CA ARG A 865 -2.51 23.16 39.77
C ARG A 865 -2.35 24.65 39.95
N ASN A 866 -1.93 25.11 41.15
CA ASN A 866 -1.67 26.51 41.48
C ASN A 866 -0.35 26.57 42.23
N ILE A 867 0.73 26.86 41.47
CA ILE A 867 2.09 26.89 42.01
C ILE A 867 2.27 28.02 43.02
N GLN A 868 1.73 29.22 42.76
CA GLN A 868 1.83 30.35 43.66
C GLN A 868 1.15 30.04 45.02
N GLY A 869 -0.04 29.45 45.01
CA GLY A 869 -0.75 29.04 46.21
C GLY A 869 -0.02 27.96 47.00
N PHE A 870 0.60 27.00 46.26
CA PHE A 870 1.36 25.89 46.84
C PHE A 870 2.66 26.40 47.50
N VAL A 871 3.43 27.25 46.84
CA VAL A 871 4.66 27.85 47.37
C VAL A 871 4.36 28.75 48.58
N ALA A 872 3.25 29.47 48.57
CA ALA A 872 2.84 30.26 49.74
C ALA A 872 2.42 29.44 50.96
N SER A 873 2.14 28.14 50.78
CA SER A 873 1.80 27.18 51.86
C SER A 873 3.01 26.37 52.36
N MET A 874 4.15 26.41 51.63
CA MET A 874 5.43 25.84 52.07
C MET A 874 6.15 26.79 53.05
#